data_a8fc216635a388334021548030850b45
#
_entry.id   a8fc216635a388334021548030850b45
#
_cell.length_a   1.000
_cell.length_b   1.000
_cell.length_c   1.000
_cell.angle_alpha   90.00
_cell.angle_beta   90.00
_cell.angle_gamma   90.00
#
_symmetry.space_group_name_H-M   'P 1'
#
loop_
_entity.id
_entity.type
_entity.pdbx_description
1 polymer ?
#
loop_
_entity_poly.entity_id
_entity_poly.type
_entity_poly.pdbx_seq_one_letter_code
_entity_poly.pdbx_strand_id
1 'polypeptide(L)'
;TEVLVDQPGDARIWARGGNYKASFGTEGARFVPFFGSQAPRNFPLHFTLASIEAGDTALLIDSSAPAELDGMRITYARGPVLERYDLAFEQVEQSFVIDTSGLSGNLMLRLVVDTELQGQFDEQGIVFSNEHGSVSYSQAFVVEDSGDRLPLQTTLDGSTIEIQVPADAVEASNGKLVIDPIINISSLPTQGFELLNPDTASGVEGERCYVVESIYSQTDHDVLGYRLSENDIVISSVSIDFTDMDWRMPKVAYNRNSQRWLAVAQAQPTAGKYEIYGRQFTMGAQGMLFPQFSLTPSAGNHYNPTLGGDLNPEAGTQYAMVCEYVCDTCPTTCTMKGVFVSGTGSIVGPGFTWCPNLPSGSRYVRPALSKTNGIAPIASRYWGLAYELSSGLLFSDTDLYFRRIPYGGPGGESPLTIDGGSGYTTNASVSSPAGSGADSGRVLVSYTYTPTFAGNATIRGALVKIGDPASTLTMQVLDTQDLIDLVGATTANQQGSSTTDSDGADFVVAWSETNTSTSSNFIGISTVTTIGDKLAPAGGTSSAYFGTNERPTGVSALAKYSASGAPIPSRMYSVAAEADDANSVGIAEALLYAPGYFTYFCSPGTGATLPCPCGNAPSSQSRGCNNSSNTGGGSLSGSGSLELDSISLSASFLRPNATAIFLQGDVAVPAGVTFGDGMRCAGGQLLRLAVRTTSSGGQSTYPVAGEDSIRIRANSLGAPIPAGAKRVYQVYYRDPLSSGCAATFNITSAVQVQW
;
A
#
# COMPACT_ATOMS: atom_id res chain seq x y z
N THR A 1 17.10 7.37 12.78
CA THR A 1 18.48 7.84 12.95
C THR A 1 19.46 6.67 12.99
N GLU A 2 19.37 5.75 12.05
CA GLU A 2 20.22 4.57 11.91
C GLU A 2 20.69 4.48 10.46
N VAL A 3 21.94 4.11 10.25
CA VAL A 3 22.47 3.82 8.91
C VAL A 3 21.90 2.48 8.45
N LEU A 4 21.40 2.43 7.24
CA LEU A 4 20.93 1.20 6.60
C LEU A 4 22.08 0.63 5.76
N VAL A 5 22.29 -0.66 5.81
CA VAL A 5 23.30 -1.36 5.02
C VAL A 5 22.65 -2.53 4.28
N ASP A 6 23.01 -2.73 3.01
CA ASP A 6 22.44 -3.74 2.14
C ASP A 6 23.46 -4.33 1.17
N GLN A 7 23.18 -5.55 0.71
CA GLN A 7 23.88 -6.26 -0.37
C GLN A 7 22.84 -6.78 -1.38
N PRO A 8 22.41 -5.95 -2.35
CA PRO A 8 21.27 -6.27 -3.22
C PRO A 8 21.57 -7.37 -4.25
N GLY A 9 22.84 -7.75 -4.42
CA GLY A 9 23.27 -8.80 -5.35
C GLY A 9 24.06 -8.27 -6.56
N ASP A 10 24.43 -7.01 -6.57
CA ASP A 10 25.24 -6.33 -7.61
C ASP A 10 26.77 -6.40 -7.33
N ALA A 11 27.18 -7.23 -6.37
CA ALA A 11 28.54 -7.36 -5.88
C ALA A 11 29.09 -6.11 -5.14
N ARG A 12 28.23 -5.21 -4.72
CA ARG A 12 28.57 -4.03 -3.90
C ARG A 12 27.91 -4.12 -2.54
N ILE A 13 28.51 -3.44 -1.57
CA ILE A 13 27.89 -3.15 -0.27
C ILE A 13 27.37 -1.72 -0.36
N TRP A 14 26.07 -1.54 -0.12
CA TRP A 14 25.43 -0.24 -0.11
C TRP A 14 25.14 0.20 1.31
N ALA A 15 25.26 1.50 1.55
CA ALA A 15 24.90 2.15 2.80
C ALA A 15 24.04 3.40 2.51
N ARG A 16 23.07 3.68 3.37
CA ARG A 16 22.26 4.89 3.35
C ARG A 16 22.24 5.55 4.71
N GLY A 17 22.77 6.76 4.78
CA GLY A 17 22.65 7.67 5.92
C GLY A 17 21.43 8.58 5.82
N GLY A 18 21.43 9.66 6.61
CA GLY A 18 20.35 10.66 6.59
C GLY A 18 20.35 11.53 5.34
N ASN A 19 21.51 11.81 4.79
CA ASN A 19 21.72 12.75 3.69
C ASN A 19 22.67 12.23 2.60
N TYR A 20 23.01 10.95 2.62
CA TYR A 20 23.88 10.31 1.62
C TYR A 20 23.50 8.87 1.36
N LYS A 21 23.92 8.37 0.19
CA LYS A 21 24.15 6.96 -0.11
C LYS A 21 25.65 6.74 -0.32
N ALA A 22 26.11 5.54 -0.02
CA ALA A 22 27.49 5.13 -0.34
C ALA A 22 27.49 3.70 -0.84
N SER A 23 28.39 3.37 -1.76
CA SER A 23 28.58 2.00 -2.20
C SER A 23 30.04 1.63 -2.29
N PHE A 24 30.37 0.39 -1.96
CA PHE A 24 31.71 -0.12 -1.80
C PHE A 24 31.88 -1.37 -2.66
N GLY A 25 32.72 -1.30 -3.66
CA GLY A 25 33.03 -2.35 -4.62
C GLY A 25 34.54 -2.51 -4.78
N THR A 26 34.98 -3.43 -5.64
CA THR A 26 36.42 -3.65 -5.93
C THR A 26 37.09 -2.43 -6.52
N GLU A 27 36.35 -1.55 -7.16
CA GLU A 27 36.83 -0.29 -7.76
C GLU A 27 37.03 0.84 -6.73
N GLY A 28 36.59 0.66 -5.48
CA GLY A 28 36.69 1.65 -4.42
C GLY A 28 35.35 2.05 -3.82
N ALA A 29 35.36 3.17 -3.10
CA ALA A 29 34.19 3.73 -2.44
C ALA A 29 33.55 4.82 -3.29
N ARG A 30 32.21 4.78 -3.40
CA ARG A 30 31.42 5.80 -4.08
C ARG A 30 30.49 6.44 -3.06
N PHE A 31 30.60 7.75 -2.91
CA PHE A 31 29.74 8.57 -2.06
C PHE A 31 28.76 9.37 -2.92
N VAL A 32 27.47 9.23 -2.66
CA VAL A 32 26.40 9.89 -3.42
C VAL A 32 25.67 10.83 -2.47
N PRO A 33 25.92 12.15 -2.54
CA PRO A 33 25.24 13.11 -1.67
C PRO A 33 23.78 13.29 -2.07
N PHE A 34 22.92 13.53 -1.09
CA PHE A 34 21.54 13.95 -1.32
C PHE A 34 21.51 15.48 -1.50
N PHE A 35 21.35 15.95 -2.71
CA PHE A 35 21.21 17.37 -3.04
C PHE A 35 19.75 17.82 -3.22
N GLY A 36 18.79 17.00 -2.76
CA GLY A 36 17.36 17.27 -2.83
C GLY A 36 16.66 16.55 -3.97
N SER A 37 15.37 16.28 -3.80
CA SER A 37 14.53 15.60 -4.80
C SER A 37 14.46 16.30 -6.15
N GLN A 38 14.71 17.61 -6.18
CA GLN A 38 14.73 18.43 -7.41
C GLN A 38 16.09 18.47 -8.10
N ALA A 39 17.13 17.85 -7.53
CA ALA A 39 18.42 17.72 -8.24
C ALA A 39 18.23 16.93 -9.55
N PRO A 40 18.77 17.38 -10.68
CA PRO A 40 18.50 16.75 -11.99
C PRO A 40 18.99 15.31 -12.07
N ARG A 41 20.00 14.96 -11.26
CA ARG A 41 20.60 13.63 -11.14
C ARG A 41 21.51 13.57 -9.91
N ASN A 42 22.05 12.39 -9.63
CA ASN A 42 23.10 12.22 -8.63
C ASN A 42 24.43 12.83 -9.10
N PHE A 43 25.21 13.33 -8.16
CA PHE A 43 26.56 13.87 -8.33
C PHE A 43 27.54 13.12 -7.44
N PRO A 44 27.92 11.88 -7.79
CA PRO A 44 28.75 11.05 -6.93
C PRO A 44 30.20 11.52 -6.89
N LEU A 45 30.89 11.17 -5.79
CA LEU A 45 32.33 11.19 -5.67
C LEU A 45 32.81 9.75 -5.58
N HIS A 46 33.71 9.35 -6.45
CA HIS A 46 34.30 8.01 -6.44
C HIS A 46 35.74 8.09 -5.98
N PHE A 47 36.06 7.48 -4.86
CA PHE A 47 37.36 7.49 -4.22
C PHE A 47 38.12 6.19 -4.52
N THR A 48 39.33 6.31 -5.07
CA THR A 48 40.21 5.17 -5.37
C THR A 48 41.59 5.44 -4.77
N LEU A 49 42.07 4.55 -3.89
CA LEU A 49 43.43 4.62 -3.41
C LEU A 49 44.40 4.29 -4.54
N ALA A 50 45.17 5.30 -4.98
CA ALA A 50 46.06 5.20 -6.14
C ALA A 50 47.45 4.74 -5.77
N SER A 51 48.09 5.37 -4.76
CA SER A 51 49.44 5.01 -4.32
C SER A 51 49.67 5.43 -2.89
N ILE A 52 50.59 4.72 -2.24
CA ILE A 52 51.27 5.14 -1.00
C ILE A 52 52.76 4.96 -1.15
N GLU A 53 53.51 6.00 -0.87
CA GLU A 53 54.97 6.02 -0.96
C GLU A 53 55.57 6.57 0.33
N ALA A 54 56.63 5.96 0.81
CA ALA A 54 57.38 6.44 1.98
C ALA A 54 58.86 6.65 1.59
N GLY A 55 59.32 7.90 1.56
CA GLY A 55 60.60 8.25 0.95
C GLY A 55 60.67 7.75 -0.49
N ASP A 56 61.67 6.91 -0.81
CA ASP A 56 61.83 6.28 -2.14
C ASP A 56 61.13 4.91 -2.26
N THR A 57 60.35 4.50 -1.28
CA THR A 57 59.71 3.16 -1.23
C THR A 57 58.22 3.26 -1.55
N ALA A 58 57.82 2.69 -2.67
CA ALA A 58 56.38 2.53 -2.99
C ALA A 58 55.81 1.27 -2.31
N LEU A 59 54.70 1.42 -1.60
CA LEU A 59 53.98 0.29 -1.03
C LEU A 59 53.17 -0.45 -2.10
N LEU A 60 53.31 -1.77 -2.14
CA LEU A 60 52.53 -2.58 -3.05
C LEU A 60 51.10 -2.77 -2.48
N ILE A 61 50.14 -2.05 -3.05
CA ILE A 61 48.72 -2.12 -2.65
C ILE A 61 47.94 -3.05 -3.58
N ASP A 62 47.04 -3.85 -3.02
CA ASP A 62 46.08 -4.65 -3.79
C ASP A 62 44.85 -3.74 -4.16
N SER A 63 44.85 -3.28 -5.42
CA SER A 63 43.75 -2.46 -5.94
C SER A 63 42.46 -3.23 -6.18
N SER A 64 42.53 -4.58 -6.18
CA SER A 64 41.36 -5.46 -6.41
C SER A 64 40.77 -6.04 -5.11
N ALA A 65 41.27 -5.63 -3.95
CA ALA A 65 40.78 -6.09 -2.64
C ALA A 65 39.25 -5.89 -2.54
N PRO A 66 38.49 -6.90 -2.16
CA PRO A 66 37.05 -6.77 -1.96
C PRO A 66 36.73 -5.94 -0.73
N ALA A 67 35.58 -5.28 -0.76
CA ALA A 67 35.02 -4.65 0.43
C ALA A 67 34.44 -5.73 1.39
N GLU A 68 34.75 -5.62 2.66
CA GLU A 68 34.22 -6.49 3.71
C GLU A 68 33.44 -5.66 4.73
N LEU A 69 32.26 -6.13 5.12
CA LEU A 69 31.37 -5.48 6.09
C LEU A 69 31.48 -6.15 7.46
N ASP A 70 31.77 -5.35 8.49
CA ASP A 70 31.70 -5.75 9.89
C ASP A 70 30.94 -4.68 10.71
N GLY A 71 29.68 -4.97 11.04
CA GLY A 71 28.78 -4.00 11.68
C GLY A 71 28.54 -2.78 10.78
N MET A 72 28.98 -1.60 11.25
CA MET A 72 28.91 -0.32 10.48
C MET A 72 30.25 0.09 9.90
N ARG A 73 31.17 -0.85 9.76
CA ARG A 73 32.50 -0.63 9.19
C ARG A 73 32.70 -1.43 7.92
N ILE A 74 33.15 -0.75 6.87
CA ILE A 74 33.62 -1.36 5.63
C ILE A 74 35.16 -1.36 5.63
N THR A 75 35.79 -2.46 5.22
CA THR A 75 37.23 -2.60 5.20
C THR A 75 37.69 -3.17 3.87
N TYR A 76 38.76 -2.60 3.33
CA TYR A 76 39.55 -3.14 2.22
C TYR A 76 40.93 -3.54 2.75
N ALA A 77 41.28 -4.83 2.70
CA ALA A 77 42.58 -5.33 3.07
C ALA A 77 43.55 -5.29 1.86
N ARG A 78 44.23 -4.15 1.68
CA ARG A 78 45.08 -3.88 0.50
C ARG A 78 46.57 -4.20 0.72
N GLY A 79 46.87 -5.31 1.40
CA GLY A 79 48.24 -5.71 1.77
C GLY A 79 48.72 -4.93 2.99
N PRO A 80 49.73 -4.03 2.87
CA PRO A 80 50.25 -3.27 4.02
C PRO A 80 49.30 -2.16 4.50
N VAL A 81 48.15 -2.02 3.84
CA VAL A 81 47.17 -0.97 4.13
C VAL A 81 45.79 -1.58 4.39
N LEU A 82 45.16 -1.17 5.47
CA LEU A 82 43.74 -1.37 5.70
C LEU A 82 43.02 -0.04 5.47
N GLU A 83 42.30 0.06 4.37
CA GLU A 83 41.41 1.19 4.12
C GLU A 83 40.05 0.91 4.74
N ARG A 84 39.54 1.82 5.58
CA ARG A 84 38.31 1.65 6.34
C ARG A 84 37.36 2.79 6.15
N TYR A 85 36.07 2.49 6.23
CA TYR A 85 34.97 3.44 6.22
C TYR A 85 34.01 3.13 7.37
N ASP A 86 33.96 4.01 8.36
CA ASP A 86 33.01 3.95 9.46
C ASP A 86 31.76 4.75 9.09
N LEU A 87 30.62 4.06 9.03
CA LEU A 87 29.36 4.61 8.54
C LEU A 87 28.60 5.25 9.70
N ALA A 88 28.36 6.54 9.63
CA ALA A 88 27.53 7.27 10.58
C ALA A 88 26.33 7.92 9.85
N PHE A 89 25.28 8.28 10.58
CA PHE A 89 24.03 8.76 10.00
C PHE A 89 24.19 10.00 9.10
N GLU A 90 25.09 10.91 9.45
CA GLU A 90 25.31 12.17 8.73
C GLU A 90 26.64 12.24 7.97
N GLN A 91 27.53 11.27 8.14
CA GLN A 91 28.89 11.30 7.58
C GLN A 91 29.46 9.90 7.38
N VAL A 92 30.53 9.83 6.59
CA VAL A 92 31.36 8.63 6.45
C VAL A 92 32.79 9.01 6.84
N GLU A 93 33.32 8.35 7.86
CA GLU A 93 34.72 8.52 8.30
C GLU A 93 35.58 7.52 7.52
N GLN A 94 36.53 8.03 6.73
CA GLN A 94 37.52 7.21 6.04
C GLN A 94 38.78 7.14 6.89
N SER A 95 39.39 5.98 7.00
CA SER A 95 40.70 5.86 7.66
C SER A 95 41.63 4.86 6.98
N PHE A 96 42.90 5.15 7.02
CA PHE A 96 43.95 4.29 6.49
C PHE A 96 44.83 3.84 7.61
N VAL A 97 44.89 2.53 7.86
CA VAL A 97 45.81 1.92 8.81
C VAL A 97 46.95 1.30 8.03
N ILE A 98 48.12 1.88 8.17
CA ILE A 98 49.29 1.55 7.36
C ILE A 98 50.34 0.84 8.25
N ASP A 99 50.84 -0.32 7.77
CA ASP A 99 52.00 -0.95 8.34
C ASP A 99 53.26 -0.16 7.93
N THR A 100 53.87 0.53 8.89
CA THR A 100 55.03 1.37 8.69
C THR A 100 56.35 0.65 9.06
N SER A 101 56.30 -0.66 9.33
CA SER A 101 57.48 -1.45 9.69
C SER A 101 58.56 -1.39 8.60
N GLY A 102 59.67 -0.77 8.94
CA GLY A 102 60.82 -0.61 8.03
C GLY A 102 60.69 0.54 7.00
N LEU A 103 59.62 1.38 7.12
CA LEU A 103 59.49 2.60 6.34
C LEU A 103 60.26 3.75 6.98
N SER A 104 60.72 4.68 6.14
CA SER A 104 61.41 5.90 6.58
C SER A 104 61.14 7.04 5.58
N GLY A 105 61.26 8.28 6.06
CA GLY A 105 60.98 9.46 5.26
C GLY A 105 59.50 9.87 5.27
N ASN A 106 59.18 10.92 4.58
CA ASN A 106 57.78 11.38 4.46
C ASN A 106 56.93 10.33 3.76
N LEU A 107 55.73 10.09 4.24
CA LEU A 107 54.77 9.21 3.59
C LEU A 107 53.77 10.09 2.79
N MET A 108 53.59 9.74 1.54
CA MET A 108 52.63 10.39 0.60
C MET A 108 51.54 9.38 0.25
N LEU A 109 50.30 9.67 0.64
CA LEU A 109 49.11 8.94 0.21
C LEU A 109 48.37 9.71 -0.86
N ARG A 110 48.04 9.05 -1.97
CA ARG A 110 47.29 9.64 -3.07
C ARG A 110 45.97 8.91 -3.29
N LEU A 111 44.87 9.68 -3.23
CA LEU A 111 43.52 9.26 -3.57
C LEU A 111 43.10 9.96 -4.85
N VAL A 112 42.66 9.21 -5.85
CA VAL A 112 41.95 9.77 -7.01
C VAL A 112 40.47 9.90 -6.66
N VAL A 113 39.92 11.08 -6.93
CA VAL A 113 38.48 11.40 -6.80
C VAL A 113 37.92 11.68 -8.18
N ASP A 114 37.11 10.76 -8.69
CA ASP A 114 36.37 10.97 -9.94
C ASP A 114 34.96 11.54 -9.59
N THR A 115 34.74 12.80 -10.03
CA THR A 115 33.51 13.52 -9.76
C THR A 115 33.33 14.67 -10.76
N GLU A 116 32.06 15.06 -10.97
CA GLU A 116 31.71 16.25 -11.76
C GLU A 116 31.65 17.54 -10.90
N LEU A 117 31.73 17.39 -9.56
CA LEU A 117 31.79 18.52 -8.66
C LEU A 117 33.16 19.23 -8.77
N GLN A 118 33.13 20.53 -8.56
CA GLN A 118 34.37 21.32 -8.55
C GLN A 118 35.02 21.30 -7.18
N GLY A 119 36.23 20.78 -7.09
CA GLY A 119 37.00 20.74 -5.85
C GLY A 119 37.72 22.08 -5.60
N GLN A 120 37.58 22.59 -4.39
CA GLN A 120 38.31 23.78 -3.90
C GLN A 120 38.84 23.49 -2.52
N PHE A 121 40.05 23.97 -2.22
CA PHE A 121 40.66 23.86 -0.88
C PHE A 121 40.26 25.06 -0.02
N ASP A 122 39.85 24.78 1.22
CA ASP A 122 39.60 25.80 2.25
C ASP A 122 40.38 25.51 3.54
N GLU A 123 40.15 26.28 4.60
CA GLU A 123 40.85 26.12 5.90
C GLU A 123 40.48 24.81 6.63
N GLN A 124 39.39 24.14 6.23
CA GLN A 124 38.88 22.91 6.89
C GLN A 124 39.12 21.65 6.07
N GLY A 125 39.59 21.79 4.82
CA GLY A 125 39.85 20.67 3.92
C GLY A 125 39.52 21.01 2.47
N ILE A 126 38.95 20.02 1.76
CA ILE A 126 38.55 20.15 0.36
C ILE A 126 37.02 20.18 0.29
N VAL A 127 36.45 21.15 -0.41
CA VAL A 127 35.01 21.24 -0.68
C VAL A 127 34.78 20.97 -2.17
N PHE A 128 33.99 19.94 -2.47
CA PHE A 128 33.50 19.59 -3.79
C PHE A 128 32.08 20.13 -3.94
N SER A 129 31.82 21.00 -4.91
CA SER A 129 30.55 21.72 -5.02
C SER A 129 30.07 21.94 -6.44
N ASN A 130 28.75 22.17 -6.56
CA ASN A 130 28.09 22.73 -7.74
C ASN A 130 26.91 23.62 -7.28
N GLU A 131 26.05 24.01 -8.21
CA GLU A 131 24.86 24.83 -7.92
C GLU A 131 23.80 24.13 -7.05
N HIS A 132 23.86 22.80 -6.89
CA HIS A 132 22.88 22.02 -6.13
C HIS A 132 23.31 21.71 -4.70
N GLY A 133 24.62 21.69 -4.41
CA GLY A 133 25.12 21.40 -3.08
C GLY A 133 26.63 21.23 -3.00
N SER A 134 27.10 20.85 -1.80
CA SER A 134 28.53 20.67 -1.55
C SER A 134 28.82 19.53 -0.59
N VAL A 135 29.95 18.88 -0.79
CA VAL A 135 30.52 17.81 0.04
C VAL A 135 31.88 18.26 0.54
N SER A 136 32.15 18.12 1.83
CA SER A 136 33.47 18.37 2.40
C SER A 136 34.24 17.06 2.62
N TYR A 137 35.50 17.09 2.27
CA TYR A 137 36.50 16.11 2.65
C TYR A 137 37.45 16.79 3.62
N SER A 138 37.41 16.42 4.91
CA SER A 138 38.13 17.15 5.93
C SER A 138 39.64 17.07 5.75
N GLN A 139 40.35 17.97 6.39
CA GLN A 139 41.79 17.81 6.61
C GLN A 139 42.03 16.47 7.31
N ALA A 140 43.05 15.74 6.86
CA ALA A 140 43.45 14.48 7.47
C ALA A 140 44.30 14.69 8.74
N PHE A 141 44.23 13.72 9.65
CA PHE A 141 45.01 13.71 10.87
C PHE A 141 45.74 12.37 11.05
N VAL A 142 46.92 12.37 11.66
CA VAL A 142 47.43 11.16 12.29
C VAL A 142 46.73 11.04 13.64
N VAL A 143 46.20 9.85 13.92
CA VAL A 143 45.63 9.51 15.23
C VAL A 143 46.68 8.68 15.97
N GLU A 144 47.24 9.24 17.06
CA GLU A 144 48.21 8.58 17.91
C GLU A 144 47.52 7.61 18.88
N ASP A 145 48.28 6.65 19.44
CA ASP A 145 47.75 5.69 20.45
C ASP A 145 47.23 6.40 21.72
N SER A 146 47.68 7.62 22.00
CA SER A 146 47.18 8.49 23.08
C SER A 146 45.78 9.02 22.82
N GLY A 147 45.33 9.00 21.55
CA GLY A 147 44.11 9.66 21.05
C GLY A 147 44.36 11.11 20.60
N ASP A 148 45.58 11.60 20.69
CA ASP A 148 45.96 12.92 20.17
C ASP A 148 45.93 12.91 18.63
N ARG A 149 45.59 14.09 18.02
CA ARG A 149 45.46 14.24 16.57
C ARG A 149 46.48 15.26 16.04
N LEU A 150 47.37 14.79 15.18
CA LEU A 150 48.31 15.63 14.47
C LEU A 150 47.76 15.99 13.07
N PRO A 151 47.51 17.27 12.76
CA PRO A 151 46.99 17.67 11.46
C PRO A 151 48.02 17.42 10.36
N LEU A 152 47.56 16.87 9.21
CA LEU A 152 48.38 16.55 8.06
C LEU A 152 48.17 17.57 6.94
N GLN A 153 49.19 17.78 6.15
CA GLN A 153 49.04 18.55 4.91
C GLN A 153 48.19 17.70 3.96
N THR A 154 46.98 18.24 3.65
CA THR A 154 46.04 17.67 2.72
C THR A 154 45.83 18.65 1.60
N THR A 155 46.08 18.25 0.33
CA THR A 155 45.99 19.12 -0.84
C THR A 155 45.21 18.44 -1.95
N LEU A 156 44.71 19.20 -2.90
CA LEU A 156 44.05 18.72 -4.11
C LEU A 156 44.88 19.18 -5.34
N ASP A 157 45.41 18.20 -6.06
CA ASP A 157 46.07 18.45 -7.37
C ASP A 157 45.26 17.79 -8.51
N GLY A 158 44.55 18.62 -9.26
CA GLY A 158 43.59 18.15 -10.26
C GLY A 158 42.46 17.33 -9.61
N SER A 159 42.41 16.02 -9.87
CA SER A 159 41.48 15.06 -9.25
C SER A 159 42.12 14.21 -8.17
N THR A 160 43.33 14.52 -7.70
CA THR A 160 44.06 13.73 -6.73
C THR A 160 44.15 14.45 -5.40
N ILE A 161 43.63 13.82 -4.34
CA ILE A 161 43.89 14.25 -2.98
C ILE A 161 45.24 13.68 -2.56
N GLU A 162 46.14 14.56 -2.14
CA GLU A 162 47.42 14.18 -1.58
C GLU A 162 47.46 14.46 -0.08
N ILE A 163 47.83 13.44 0.71
CA ILE A 163 47.98 13.52 2.16
C ILE A 163 49.44 13.22 2.49
N GLN A 164 50.10 14.20 3.04
CA GLN A 164 51.51 14.05 3.44
C GLN A 164 51.64 13.87 4.94
N VAL A 165 52.28 12.76 5.33
CA VAL A 165 52.71 12.48 6.71
C VAL A 165 54.17 12.79 6.87
N PRO A 166 54.58 13.64 7.84
CA PRO A 166 55.99 13.94 8.08
C PRO A 166 56.78 12.72 8.54
N ALA A 167 58.08 12.69 8.22
CA ALA A 167 58.97 11.57 8.51
C ALA A 167 59.03 11.24 10.00
N ASP A 168 59.04 12.24 10.85
CA ASP A 168 59.06 12.08 12.30
C ASP A 168 57.78 11.39 12.82
N ALA A 169 56.61 11.66 12.24
CA ALA A 169 55.38 10.95 12.59
C ALA A 169 55.38 9.50 12.08
N VAL A 170 55.97 9.21 10.88
CA VAL A 170 56.15 7.84 10.38
C VAL A 170 57.08 7.04 11.31
N GLU A 171 58.20 7.60 11.73
CA GLU A 171 59.15 6.96 12.61
C GLU A 171 58.59 6.75 14.03
N ALA A 172 57.78 7.70 14.53
CA ALA A 172 57.13 7.63 15.84
C ALA A 172 56.00 6.61 15.91
N SER A 173 55.46 6.14 14.78
CA SER A 173 54.27 5.30 14.69
C SER A 173 54.42 3.86 15.18
N ASN A 174 55.66 3.45 15.56
CA ASN A 174 55.97 2.10 16.08
C ASN A 174 55.44 0.95 15.18
N GLY A 175 55.47 1.12 13.89
CA GLY A 175 55.03 0.11 12.91
C GLY A 175 53.54 0.17 12.53
N LYS A 176 52.74 1.11 13.11
CA LYS A 176 51.34 1.28 12.78
C LYS A 176 50.97 2.76 12.75
N LEU A 177 50.51 3.23 11.61
CA LEU A 177 50.08 4.60 11.42
C LEU A 177 48.58 4.63 11.04
N VAL A 178 47.79 5.53 11.65
CA VAL A 178 46.38 5.73 11.33
C VAL A 178 46.20 7.16 10.81
N ILE A 179 45.67 7.29 9.58
CA ILE A 179 45.31 8.54 8.92
C ILE A 179 43.81 8.61 8.84
N ASP A 180 43.18 9.72 9.26
CA ASP A 180 41.73 9.84 9.50
C ASP A 180 41.15 11.14 8.88
N PRO A 181 40.62 11.12 7.65
CA PRO A 181 39.75 12.15 7.08
C PRO A 181 38.26 11.79 7.19
N ILE A 182 37.38 12.80 7.10
CA ILE A 182 35.90 12.66 7.15
C ILE A 182 35.28 13.16 5.86
N ILE A 183 34.31 12.42 5.32
CA ILE A 183 33.47 12.80 4.18
C ILE A 183 32.08 13.20 4.72
N ASN A 184 31.66 14.43 4.46
CA ASN A 184 30.39 14.96 4.94
C ASN A 184 29.75 15.91 3.92
N ILE A 185 28.42 16.09 3.99
CA ILE A 185 27.72 17.12 3.22
C ILE A 185 27.85 18.44 3.96
N SER A 186 28.46 19.43 3.32
CA SER A 186 28.68 20.75 3.90
C SER A 186 27.49 21.71 3.72
N SER A 187 26.61 21.45 2.76
CA SER A 187 25.33 22.14 2.62
C SER A 187 24.17 21.16 2.54
N LEU A 188 23.17 21.32 3.39
CA LEU A 188 21.95 20.54 3.33
C LEU A 188 20.99 21.15 2.29
N PRO A 189 20.26 20.33 1.52
CA PRO A 189 19.22 20.82 0.64
C PRO A 189 18.10 21.49 1.45
N THR A 190 17.47 22.47 0.88
CA THR A 190 16.31 23.14 1.48
C THR A 190 15.01 22.34 1.38
N GLN A 191 15.00 21.31 0.54
CA GLN A 191 13.85 20.43 0.33
C GLN A 191 14.12 19.04 0.89
N GLY A 192 13.12 18.47 1.55
CA GLY A 192 13.14 17.08 2.04
C GLY A 192 12.95 16.05 0.92
N PHE A 193 12.79 14.80 1.30
CA PHE A 193 12.44 13.73 0.38
C PHE A 193 10.99 13.89 -0.09
N GLU A 194 10.76 13.78 -1.38
CA GLU A 194 9.42 13.59 -1.95
C GLU A 194 9.04 12.13 -1.91
N LEU A 195 7.78 11.86 -1.54
CA LEU A 195 7.22 10.51 -1.45
C LEU A 195 6.05 10.38 -2.42
N LEU A 196 6.09 9.38 -3.30
CA LEU A 196 5.12 9.17 -4.36
C LEU A 196 4.65 7.72 -4.42
N ASN A 197 3.56 7.49 -5.16
CA ASN A 197 3.08 6.17 -5.55
C ASN A 197 3.03 5.12 -4.42
N PRO A 198 2.51 5.44 -3.23
CA PRO A 198 2.46 4.45 -2.16
C PRO A 198 1.54 3.29 -2.52
N ASP A 199 1.81 2.11 -1.95
CA ASP A 199 0.95 0.94 -2.02
C ASP A 199 0.93 0.21 -0.69
N THR A 200 -0.13 -0.56 -0.43
CA THR A 200 -0.30 -1.29 0.83
C THR A 200 -0.78 -2.70 0.58
N ALA A 201 -0.34 -3.62 1.42
CA ALA A 201 -0.85 -4.98 1.48
C ALA A 201 -0.95 -5.45 2.92
N SER A 202 -1.90 -6.35 3.18
CA SER A 202 -2.09 -6.97 4.48
C SER A 202 -1.53 -8.38 4.48
N GLY A 203 -0.87 -8.75 5.59
CA GLY A 203 -0.47 -10.11 5.89
C GLY A 203 -1.56 -10.87 6.63
N VAL A 204 -1.20 -11.94 7.31
CA VAL A 204 -2.04 -12.65 8.26
C VAL A 204 -1.88 -12.03 9.64
N GLU A 205 -2.90 -12.15 10.52
CA GLU A 205 -2.86 -11.64 11.89
C GLU A 205 -2.86 -10.10 12.03
N GLY A 206 -3.28 -9.34 10.99
CA GLY A 206 -3.40 -7.89 11.05
C GLY A 206 -2.10 -7.14 10.74
N GLU A 207 -1.05 -7.83 10.33
CA GLU A 207 0.17 -7.17 9.85
C GLU A 207 -0.05 -6.46 8.52
N ARG A 208 0.51 -5.27 8.38
CA ARG A 208 0.45 -4.47 7.17
C ARG A 208 1.84 -4.08 6.71
N CYS A 209 2.03 -4.11 5.41
CA CYS A 209 3.16 -3.53 4.73
C CYS A 209 2.70 -2.35 3.89
N TYR A 210 3.41 -1.26 4.02
CA TYR A 210 3.26 -0.06 3.21
C TYR A 210 4.57 0.17 2.49
N VAL A 211 4.51 0.35 1.18
CA VAL A 211 5.68 0.68 0.36
C VAL A 211 5.47 2.04 -0.30
N VAL A 212 6.55 2.78 -0.51
CA VAL A 212 6.49 4.11 -1.09
C VAL A 212 7.76 4.38 -1.90
N GLU A 213 7.60 5.09 -3.00
CA GLU A 213 8.67 5.66 -3.80
C GLU A 213 9.21 6.91 -3.11
N SER A 214 10.52 7.02 -2.99
CA SER A 214 11.23 8.18 -2.41
C SER A 214 12.18 8.76 -3.44
N ILE A 215 11.96 10.00 -3.83
CA ILE A 215 12.81 10.67 -4.82
C ILE A 215 14.13 11.09 -4.18
N TYR A 216 15.22 10.50 -4.62
CA TYR A 216 16.58 10.89 -4.24
C TYR A 216 17.14 11.97 -5.18
N SER A 217 16.89 11.84 -6.47
CA SER A 217 17.07 12.84 -7.50
C SER A 217 16.08 12.55 -8.65
N GLN A 218 16.00 13.42 -9.66
CA GLN A 218 15.06 13.22 -10.78
C GLN A 218 15.34 11.95 -11.61
N THR A 219 16.52 11.35 -11.45
CA THR A 219 16.93 10.11 -12.14
C THR A 219 17.24 8.95 -11.19
N ASP A 220 16.96 9.12 -9.90
CA ASP A 220 17.22 8.10 -8.88
C ASP A 220 16.09 8.11 -7.86
N HIS A 221 15.23 7.13 -7.93
CA HIS A 221 14.12 6.92 -7.03
C HIS A 221 14.34 5.62 -6.26
N ASP A 222 14.14 5.68 -4.96
CA ASP A 222 14.27 4.57 -4.03
C ASP A 222 12.91 4.00 -3.66
N VAL A 223 12.87 2.79 -3.12
CA VAL A 223 11.66 2.19 -2.57
C VAL A 223 11.86 1.87 -1.09
N LEU A 224 11.03 2.49 -0.27
CA LEU A 224 10.99 2.26 1.17
C LEU A 224 9.78 1.40 1.53
N GLY A 225 9.95 0.52 2.52
CA GLY A 225 8.88 -0.30 3.08
C GLY A 225 8.71 -0.02 4.57
N TYR A 226 7.47 -0.01 5.04
CA TYR A 226 7.13 0.17 6.45
C TYR A 226 6.19 -0.93 6.91
N ARG A 227 6.48 -1.50 8.08
CA ARG A 227 5.55 -2.36 8.80
C ARG A 227 4.72 -1.50 9.72
N LEU A 228 3.41 -1.59 9.57
CA LEU A 228 2.46 -0.88 10.40
C LEU A 228 1.72 -1.86 11.33
N SER A 229 1.44 -1.40 12.55
CA SER A 229 0.56 -2.10 13.50
C SER A 229 -0.91 -1.98 13.09
N GLU A 230 -1.79 -2.66 13.82
CA GLU A 230 -3.24 -2.53 13.67
C GLU A 230 -3.74 -1.07 13.89
N ASN A 231 -2.95 -0.21 14.54
CA ASN A 231 -3.28 1.18 14.87
C ASN A 231 -2.46 2.21 14.05
N ASP A 232 -1.95 1.86 12.89
CA ASP A 232 -1.11 2.71 12.01
C ASP A 232 0.22 3.19 12.61
N ILE A 233 0.72 2.53 13.65
CA ILE A 233 2.02 2.86 14.21
C ILE A 233 3.10 2.13 13.40
N VAL A 234 4.12 2.85 12.95
CA VAL A 234 5.30 2.25 12.32
C VAL A 234 6.05 1.41 13.36
N ILE A 235 6.11 0.10 13.12
CA ILE A 235 6.82 -0.87 13.97
C ILE A 235 8.26 -1.03 13.51
N SER A 236 8.48 -1.09 12.21
CA SER A 236 9.80 -1.21 11.59
C SER A 236 9.76 -0.69 10.16
N SER A 237 10.92 -0.33 9.64
CA SER A 237 11.12 0.04 8.25
C SER A 237 12.11 -0.90 7.58
N VAL A 238 12.03 -0.98 6.26
CA VAL A 238 12.95 -1.72 5.41
C VAL A 238 13.19 -0.92 4.14
N SER A 239 14.43 -0.78 3.69
CA SER A 239 14.72 -0.19 2.40
C SER A 239 14.71 -1.30 1.35
N ILE A 240 13.68 -1.31 0.52
CA ILE A 240 13.52 -2.29 -0.56
C ILE A 240 14.62 -2.08 -1.61
N ASP A 241 14.86 -0.83 -1.97
CA ASP A 241 15.98 -0.38 -2.77
C ASP A 241 16.44 1.00 -2.34
N PHE A 242 17.75 1.20 -2.33
CA PHE A 242 18.43 2.50 -2.22
C PHE A 242 19.76 2.50 -2.98
N THR A 243 19.84 1.71 -4.03
CA THR A 243 20.94 1.76 -4.99
C THR A 243 20.86 3.03 -5.84
N ASP A 244 21.65 3.15 -6.89
CA ASP A 244 21.48 4.20 -7.90
C ASP A 244 20.65 3.75 -9.11
N MET A 245 19.99 2.61 -9.01
CA MET A 245 19.01 2.15 -9.99
C MET A 245 17.67 2.84 -9.72
N ASP A 246 17.13 3.51 -10.72
CA ASP A 246 15.85 4.22 -10.64
C ASP A 246 14.67 3.24 -10.49
N TRP A 247 14.04 3.19 -9.31
CA TRP A 247 12.89 2.33 -9.00
C TRP A 247 11.62 3.15 -8.78
N ARG A 248 10.60 2.93 -9.61
CA ARG A 248 9.36 3.71 -9.60
C ARG A 248 8.11 2.84 -9.49
N MET A 249 7.02 3.46 -9.01
CA MET A 249 5.68 2.87 -8.98
C MET A 249 5.64 1.51 -8.23
N PRO A 250 6.09 1.46 -6.96
CA PRO A 250 6.15 0.21 -6.22
C PRO A 250 4.77 -0.39 -5.97
N LYS A 251 4.72 -1.73 -5.96
CA LYS A 251 3.57 -2.51 -5.53
C LYS A 251 4.02 -3.59 -4.57
N VAL A 252 3.18 -3.90 -3.58
CA VAL A 252 3.49 -4.89 -2.55
C VAL A 252 2.37 -5.92 -2.41
N ALA A 253 2.76 -7.18 -2.15
CA ALA A 253 1.83 -8.26 -1.84
C ALA A 253 2.45 -9.25 -0.85
N TYR A 254 1.61 -10.04 -0.19
CA TYR A 254 2.00 -11.02 0.82
C TYR A 254 1.72 -12.44 0.37
N ASN A 255 2.59 -13.37 0.72
CA ASN A 255 2.39 -14.79 0.55
C ASN A 255 2.39 -15.49 1.91
N ARG A 256 1.24 -16.05 2.28
CA ARG A 256 1.02 -16.63 3.60
C ARG A 256 1.86 -17.89 3.84
N ASN A 257 2.01 -18.74 2.83
CA ASN A 257 2.73 -20.01 2.99
C ASN A 257 4.23 -19.78 3.29
N SER A 258 4.85 -18.85 2.55
CA SER A 258 6.26 -18.51 2.76
C SER A 258 6.48 -17.46 3.85
N GLN A 259 5.42 -16.80 4.33
CA GLN A 259 5.48 -15.67 5.26
C GLN A 259 6.37 -14.53 4.76
N ARG A 260 6.39 -14.31 3.43
CA ARG A 260 7.20 -13.29 2.78
C ARG A 260 6.34 -12.25 2.09
N TRP A 261 6.87 -11.07 2.06
CA TRP A 261 6.41 -9.98 1.22
C TRP A 261 7.21 -9.97 -0.08
N LEU A 262 6.58 -9.58 -1.16
CA LEU A 262 7.22 -9.24 -2.42
C LEU A 262 6.86 -7.80 -2.75
N ALA A 263 7.87 -6.95 -2.91
CA ALA A 263 7.72 -5.67 -3.56
C ALA A 263 8.21 -5.79 -5.00
N VAL A 264 7.49 -5.16 -5.92
CA VAL A 264 7.88 -5.02 -7.32
C VAL A 264 7.82 -3.55 -7.70
N ALA A 265 8.71 -3.13 -8.60
CA ALA A 265 8.70 -1.79 -9.13
C ALA A 265 9.20 -1.78 -10.58
N GLN A 266 8.86 -0.74 -11.31
CA GLN A 266 9.48 -0.42 -12.58
C GLN A 266 10.89 0.09 -12.31
N ALA A 267 11.91 -0.57 -12.84
CA ALA A 267 13.30 -0.21 -12.65
C ALA A 267 13.98 0.10 -13.98
N GLN A 268 15.00 0.95 -13.93
CA GLN A 268 15.82 1.31 -15.09
C GLN A 268 17.25 0.79 -14.93
N PRO A 269 17.53 -0.50 -15.21
CA PRO A 269 18.84 -1.08 -15.03
C PRO A 269 19.91 -0.47 -15.97
N THR A 270 19.50 0.06 -17.09
CA THR A 270 20.34 0.82 -18.03
C THR A 270 19.50 1.93 -18.66
N ALA A 271 20.14 3.02 -19.08
CA ALA A 271 19.46 4.17 -19.68
C ALA A 271 18.53 3.76 -20.84
N GLY A 272 17.27 4.14 -20.77
CA GLY A 272 16.23 3.83 -21.76
C GLY A 272 15.67 2.43 -21.73
N LYS A 273 16.13 1.56 -20.82
CA LYS A 273 15.62 0.20 -20.63
C LYS A 273 14.84 0.10 -19.32
N TYR A 274 13.56 -0.24 -19.43
CA TYR A 274 12.69 -0.42 -18.28
C TYR A 274 12.31 -1.89 -18.10
N GLU A 275 12.51 -2.40 -16.91
CA GLU A 275 12.16 -3.76 -16.49
C GLU A 275 11.37 -3.72 -15.19
N ILE A 276 10.65 -4.79 -14.88
CA ILE A 276 10.07 -4.95 -13.55
C ILE A 276 11.05 -5.75 -12.71
N TYR A 277 11.54 -5.11 -11.66
CA TYR A 277 12.34 -5.75 -10.63
C TYR A 277 11.48 -6.10 -9.43
N GLY A 278 11.91 -7.12 -8.71
CA GLY A 278 11.26 -7.55 -7.49
C GLY A 278 12.27 -7.84 -6.39
N ARG A 279 11.80 -7.68 -5.16
CA ARG A 279 12.56 -8.03 -3.98
C ARG A 279 11.65 -8.65 -2.93
N GLN A 280 12.03 -9.82 -2.43
CA GLN A 280 11.36 -10.42 -1.29
C GLN A 280 11.97 -9.96 0.03
N PHE A 281 11.14 -9.92 1.05
CA PHE A 281 11.58 -9.55 2.41
C PHE A 281 10.63 -10.13 3.46
N THR A 282 11.11 -10.19 4.71
CA THR A 282 10.32 -10.50 5.89
C THR A 282 10.27 -9.28 6.80
N MET A 283 9.21 -9.14 7.56
CA MET A 283 9.01 -8.01 8.47
C MET A 283 8.87 -8.49 9.92
N GLY A 284 9.90 -9.18 10.43
CA GLY A 284 10.02 -9.54 11.84
C GLY A 284 10.91 -8.56 12.62
N ALA A 285 11.18 -8.85 13.90
CA ALA A 285 12.14 -8.09 14.70
C ALA A 285 13.57 -8.09 14.09
N GLN A 286 13.85 -9.03 13.20
CA GLN A 286 15.03 -9.11 12.36
C GLN A 286 14.55 -9.33 10.93
N GLY A 287 14.02 -8.26 10.29
CA GLY A 287 13.59 -8.33 8.90
C GLY A 287 14.76 -8.76 8.00
N MET A 288 14.50 -9.74 7.13
CA MET A 288 15.48 -10.20 6.14
C MET A 288 15.11 -9.64 4.77
N LEU A 289 16.08 -9.04 4.09
CA LEU A 289 16.02 -8.72 2.68
C LEU A 289 16.68 -9.84 1.88
N PHE A 290 16.05 -10.23 0.78
CA PHE A 290 16.62 -11.18 -0.18
C PHE A 290 17.22 -10.41 -1.36
N PRO A 291 18.08 -11.04 -2.18
CA PRO A 291 18.61 -10.38 -3.37
C PRO A 291 17.50 -9.88 -4.31
N GLN A 292 17.78 -8.78 -5.00
CA GLN A 292 16.93 -8.26 -6.08
C GLN A 292 16.98 -9.18 -7.30
N PHE A 293 15.92 -9.20 -8.09
CA PHE A 293 15.88 -9.96 -9.33
C PHE A 293 14.96 -9.30 -10.36
N SER A 294 15.33 -9.38 -11.64
CA SER A 294 14.45 -8.95 -12.72
C SER A 294 13.35 -10.00 -12.95
N LEU A 295 12.09 -9.55 -12.96
CA LEU A 295 10.94 -10.37 -13.35
C LEU A 295 10.74 -10.40 -14.85
N THR A 296 11.27 -9.43 -15.58
CA THR A 296 11.07 -9.27 -17.01
C THR A 296 12.37 -9.11 -17.79
N PRO A 297 13.35 -10.03 -17.61
CA PRO A 297 14.67 -9.93 -18.27
C PRO A 297 14.58 -10.28 -19.76
N SER A 298 13.80 -9.51 -20.53
CA SER A 298 13.58 -9.78 -21.96
C SER A 298 13.71 -8.49 -22.78
N ALA A 299 13.81 -8.64 -24.11
CA ALA A 299 13.75 -7.48 -25.01
C ALA A 299 12.43 -6.70 -24.82
N GLY A 300 12.47 -5.40 -25.05
CA GLY A 300 11.35 -4.48 -24.85
C GLY A 300 11.29 -3.87 -23.45
N ASN A 301 10.43 -2.88 -23.31
CA ASN A 301 10.26 -2.11 -22.09
C ASN A 301 8.99 -2.54 -21.34
N HIS A 302 9.04 -2.53 -20.00
CA HIS A 302 7.98 -2.95 -19.12
C HIS A 302 7.63 -1.83 -18.15
N TYR A 303 6.33 -1.52 -18.01
CA TYR A 303 5.85 -0.38 -17.24
C TYR A 303 4.64 -0.75 -16.37
N ASN A 304 4.33 0.09 -15.39
CA ASN A 304 3.10 0.04 -14.61
C ASN A 304 2.79 -1.36 -14.03
N PRO A 305 3.64 -1.90 -13.15
CA PRO A 305 3.39 -3.20 -12.56
C PRO A 305 2.17 -3.19 -11.63
N THR A 306 1.47 -4.31 -11.59
CA THR A 306 0.48 -4.61 -10.57
C THR A 306 0.78 -5.98 -9.99
N LEU A 307 0.44 -6.20 -8.70
CA LEU A 307 0.90 -7.37 -7.96
C LEU A 307 -0.22 -7.94 -7.07
N GLY A 308 -0.42 -9.23 -7.15
CA GLY A 308 -1.32 -10.00 -6.31
C GLY A 308 -0.58 -11.08 -5.52
N GLY A 309 -0.91 -11.20 -4.25
CA GLY A 309 -0.37 -12.20 -3.33
C GLY A 309 -1.26 -13.43 -3.21
N ASP A 310 -0.87 -14.31 -2.29
CA ASP A 310 -1.59 -15.54 -2.01
C ASP A 310 -1.70 -15.75 -0.49
N LEU A 311 -2.92 -15.72 0.01
CA LEU A 311 -3.21 -15.87 1.44
C LEU A 311 -3.52 -17.30 1.86
N ASN A 312 -3.27 -18.27 1.00
CA ASN A 312 -3.47 -19.68 1.33
C ASN A 312 -2.28 -20.27 2.09
N PRO A 313 -2.53 -21.13 3.09
CA PRO A 313 -1.46 -21.78 3.85
C PRO A 313 -0.82 -22.98 3.15
N GLU A 314 -1.39 -23.43 2.02
CA GLU A 314 -0.94 -24.65 1.32
C GLU A 314 0.39 -24.42 0.59
N ALA A 315 1.12 -25.52 0.33
CA ALA A 315 2.34 -25.47 -0.46
C ALA A 315 2.07 -25.12 -1.94
N GLY A 316 3.05 -24.55 -2.61
CA GLY A 316 2.97 -24.18 -4.03
C GLY A 316 2.27 -22.85 -4.32
N THR A 317 2.04 -22.03 -3.31
CA THR A 317 1.50 -20.67 -3.46
C THR A 317 2.45 -19.76 -4.23
N GLN A 318 1.89 -18.82 -4.98
CA GLN A 318 2.61 -17.93 -5.88
C GLN A 318 2.12 -16.49 -5.72
N TYR A 319 2.96 -15.56 -6.16
CA TYR A 319 2.52 -14.21 -6.51
C TYR A 319 2.23 -14.15 -8.00
N ALA A 320 1.30 -13.30 -8.39
CA ALA A 320 1.07 -12.94 -9.78
C ALA A 320 1.43 -11.47 -10.00
N MET A 321 2.23 -11.19 -11.00
CA MET A 321 2.57 -9.83 -11.45
C MET A 321 2.10 -9.66 -12.89
N VAL A 322 1.48 -8.53 -13.21
CA VAL A 322 1.14 -8.12 -14.57
C VAL A 322 1.64 -6.71 -14.81
N CYS A 323 2.17 -6.44 -15.98
CA CYS A 323 2.66 -5.13 -16.38
C CYS A 323 2.34 -4.82 -17.85
N GLU A 324 2.43 -3.56 -18.21
CA GLU A 324 2.44 -3.16 -19.61
C GLU A 324 3.76 -3.57 -20.26
N TYR A 325 3.69 -3.99 -21.52
CA TYR A 325 4.84 -4.39 -22.30
C TYR A 325 4.88 -3.65 -23.64
N VAL A 326 5.97 -2.97 -23.91
CA VAL A 326 6.25 -2.33 -25.18
C VAL A 326 7.34 -3.11 -25.91
N CYS A 327 6.96 -3.69 -27.05
CA CYS A 327 7.86 -4.48 -27.87
C CYS A 327 8.78 -3.57 -28.69
N ASP A 328 10.09 -3.82 -28.66
CA ASP A 328 11.09 -3.03 -29.40
C ASP A 328 10.99 -3.20 -30.93
N THR A 329 10.45 -4.34 -31.37
CA THR A 329 10.27 -4.68 -32.80
C THR A 329 8.86 -4.42 -33.30
N CYS A 330 7.92 -4.06 -32.43
CA CYS A 330 6.51 -3.87 -32.71
C CYS A 330 6.02 -2.50 -32.16
N PRO A 331 6.50 -1.37 -32.69
CA PRO A 331 6.31 -0.06 -32.05
C PRO A 331 4.85 0.42 -31.97
N THR A 332 3.90 -0.27 -32.56
CA THR A 332 2.48 0.11 -32.55
C THR A 332 1.57 -0.77 -31.68
N THR A 333 2.09 -1.83 -31.07
CA THR A 333 1.29 -2.74 -30.25
C THR A 333 1.89 -2.86 -28.85
N CYS A 334 1.32 -2.15 -27.89
CA CYS A 334 1.53 -2.42 -26.47
C CYS A 334 0.76 -3.70 -26.13
N THR A 335 1.42 -4.59 -25.40
CA THR A 335 0.81 -5.81 -24.87
C THR A 335 0.98 -5.83 -23.36
N MET A 336 0.31 -6.73 -22.69
CA MET A 336 0.55 -6.99 -21.28
C MET A 336 1.38 -8.26 -21.12
N LYS A 337 2.26 -8.25 -20.13
CA LYS A 337 3.04 -9.41 -19.72
C LYS A 337 2.73 -9.77 -18.28
N GLY A 338 2.55 -11.06 -18.03
CA GLY A 338 2.37 -11.59 -16.69
C GLY A 338 3.46 -12.58 -16.32
N VAL A 339 3.87 -12.55 -15.06
CA VAL A 339 4.90 -13.41 -14.47
C VAL A 339 4.40 -13.94 -13.14
N PHE A 340 4.67 -15.23 -12.87
CA PHE A 340 4.41 -15.83 -11.57
C PHE A 340 5.71 -15.98 -10.80
N VAL A 341 5.66 -15.71 -9.51
CA VAL A 341 6.80 -15.82 -8.60
C VAL A 341 6.42 -16.78 -7.48
N SER A 342 7.25 -17.77 -7.20
CA SER A 342 7.04 -18.69 -6.08
C SER A 342 7.11 -17.94 -4.73
N GLY A 343 6.57 -18.53 -3.68
CA GLY A 343 6.72 -18.01 -2.33
C GLY A 343 8.17 -17.80 -1.89
N THR A 344 9.15 -18.42 -2.56
CA THR A 344 10.59 -18.30 -2.27
C THR A 344 11.36 -17.41 -3.25
N GLY A 345 10.69 -16.72 -4.18
CA GLY A 345 11.31 -15.70 -5.04
C GLY A 345 11.77 -16.22 -6.42
N SER A 346 11.47 -17.43 -6.80
CA SER A 346 11.82 -17.93 -8.12
C SER A 346 10.69 -17.68 -9.13
N ILE A 347 11.02 -17.29 -10.35
CA ILE A 347 10.05 -17.19 -11.44
C ILE A 347 9.52 -18.60 -11.74
N VAL A 348 8.19 -18.74 -11.85
CA VAL A 348 7.50 -20.01 -12.09
C VAL A 348 6.96 -20.04 -13.51
N GLY A 349 7.47 -20.97 -14.30
CA GLY A 349 7.05 -21.13 -15.70
C GLY A 349 7.48 -19.97 -16.61
N PRO A 350 7.04 -20.00 -17.87
CA PRO A 350 7.43 -19.00 -18.88
C PRO A 350 6.69 -17.66 -18.74
N GLY A 351 5.74 -17.56 -17.81
CA GLY A 351 4.81 -16.44 -17.78
C GLY A 351 3.85 -16.45 -18.99
N PHE A 352 3.22 -15.34 -19.24
CA PHE A 352 2.35 -15.15 -20.40
C PHE A 352 2.50 -13.76 -21.00
N THR A 353 2.25 -13.65 -22.29
CA THR A 353 2.19 -12.38 -23.00
C THR A 353 0.90 -12.33 -23.80
N TRP A 354 0.13 -11.25 -23.67
CA TRP A 354 -1.01 -11.04 -24.53
C TRP A 354 -0.62 -10.15 -25.69
N CYS A 355 -0.72 -10.73 -26.87
CA CYS A 355 -0.51 -10.05 -28.14
C CYS A 355 -1.75 -10.28 -29.04
N PRO A 356 -2.92 -9.78 -28.69
CA PRO A 356 -4.06 -9.86 -29.60
C PRO A 356 -3.78 -8.99 -30.82
N ASN A 357 -4.34 -9.35 -31.96
CA ASN A 357 -4.38 -8.48 -33.13
C ASN A 357 -5.27 -7.29 -32.84
N LEU A 358 -4.69 -6.23 -32.25
CA LEU A 358 -5.40 -5.00 -32.01
C LEU A 358 -5.44 -4.14 -33.28
N PRO A 359 -6.50 -3.35 -33.48
CA PRO A 359 -6.54 -2.32 -34.51
C PRO A 359 -5.34 -1.37 -34.36
N SER A 360 -4.86 -0.84 -35.50
CA SER A 360 -3.75 0.13 -35.49
C SER A 360 -4.09 1.31 -34.58
N GLY A 361 -3.19 1.68 -33.68
CA GLY A 361 -3.38 2.75 -32.70
C GLY A 361 -4.08 2.35 -31.42
N SER A 362 -4.49 1.08 -31.25
CA SER A 362 -5.06 0.58 -30.01
C SER A 362 -4.00 -0.10 -29.17
N ARG A 363 -4.13 -0.01 -27.83
CA ARG A 363 -3.23 -0.67 -26.86
C ARG A 363 -3.94 -1.01 -25.56
N TYR A 364 -3.49 -2.08 -24.91
CA TYR A 364 -3.85 -2.36 -23.54
C TYR A 364 -2.97 -1.54 -22.59
N VAL A 365 -3.59 -0.93 -21.61
CA VAL A 365 -2.92 -0.05 -20.65
C VAL A 365 -3.51 -0.25 -19.24
N ARG A 366 -2.77 0.20 -18.25
CA ARG A 366 -3.18 0.28 -16.84
C ARG A 366 -3.79 -1.02 -16.29
N PRO A 367 -3.00 -2.11 -16.24
CA PRO A 367 -3.47 -3.34 -15.59
C PRO A 367 -3.70 -3.10 -14.10
N ALA A 368 -4.77 -3.68 -13.56
CA ALA A 368 -5.08 -3.69 -12.13
C ALA A 368 -5.40 -5.12 -11.70
N LEU A 369 -4.60 -5.67 -10.81
CA LEU A 369 -4.73 -7.03 -10.32
C LEU A 369 -5.27 -7.01 -8.89
N SER A 370 -6.14 -7.96 -8.53
CA SER A 370 -6.60 -8.10 -7.15
C SER A 370 -5.43 -8.37 -6.19
N LYS A 371 -5.50 -7.79 -4.99
CA LYS A 371 -4.43 -7.95 -3.97
C LYS A 371 -4.19 -9.41 -3.58
N THR A 372 -5.23 -10.24 -3.64
CA THR A 372 -5.12 -11.68 -3.38
C THR A 372 -6.00 -12.49 -4.35
N ASN A 373 -5.77 -13.79 -4.40
CA ASN A 373 -6.54 -14.75 -5.18
C ASN A 373 -7.66 -15.46 -4.40
N GLY A 374 -7.97 -14.96 -3.21
CA GLY A 374 -8.96 -15.59 -2.32
C GLY A 374 -8.45 -16.85 -1.62
N ILE A 375 -9.37 -17.56 -0.94
CA ILE A 375 -9.09 -18.75 -0.13
C ILE A 375 -9.89 -19.93 -0.66
N ALA A 376 -9.73 -20.27 -1.89
CA ALA A 376 -10.29 -21.47 -2.49
C ALA A 376 -9.21 -22.57 -2.59
N PRO A 377 -9.55 -23.83 -2.83
CA PRO A 377 -8.58 -24.84 -3.24
C PRO A 377 -7.74 -24.38 -4.44
N ILE A 378 -6.49 -24.82 -4.54
CA ILE A 378 -5.54 -24.37 -5.59
C ILE A 378 -6.15 -24.38 -6.98
N ALA A 379 -6.92 -25.41 -7.32
CA ALA A 379 -7.54 -25.54 -8.64
C ALA A 379 -8.61 -24.47 -8.95
N SER A 380 -9.09 -23.73 -7.95
CA SER A 380 -10.15 -22.73 -8.08
C SER A 380 -9.70 -21.34 -7.64
N ARG A 381 -8.39 -21.08 -7.60
CA ARG A 381 -7.83 -19.79 -7.23
C ARG A 381 -7.55 -18.93 -8.45
N TYR A 382 -8.05 -17.71 -8.42
CA TYR A 382 -7.89 -16.76 -9.50
C TYR A 382 -7.65 -15.37 -8.94
N TRP A 383 -6.66 -14.66 -9.52
CA TRP A 383 -6.61 -13.21 -9.40
C TRP A 383 -7.57 -12.60 -10.42
N GLY A 384 -8.31 -11.59 -10.03
CA GLY A 384 -9.05 -10.74 -10.95
C GLY A 384 -8.10 -9.73 -11.58
N LEU A 385 -8.12 -9.58 -12.89
CA LEU A 385 -7.36 -8.59 -13.63
C LEU A 385 -8.31 -7.71 -14.45
N ALA A 386 -8.38 -6.41 -14.15
CA ALA A 386 -8.96 -5.41 -15.02
C ALA A 386 -7.85 -4.72 -15.83
N TYR A 387 -8.21 -4.26 -17.03
CA TYR A 387 -7.31 -3.49 -17.90
C TYR A 387 -8.11 -2.70 -18.92
N GLU A 388 -7.52 -1.61 -19.37
CA GLU A 388 -8.12 -0.71 -20.32
C GLU A 388 -7.66 -1.01 -21.74
N LEU A 389 -8.57 -0.96 -22.70
CA LEU A 389 -8.26 -0.89 -24.12
C LEU A 389 -8.44 0.54 -24.59
N SER A 390 -7.33 1.19 -24.87
CA SER A 390 -7.36 2.54 -25.46
C SER A 390 -7.39 2.42 -26.97
N SER A 391 -8.35 3.06 -27.60
CA SER A 391 -8.51 3.11 -29.06
C SER A 391 -8.38 4.55 -29.59
N GLY A 392 -7.66 4.71 -30.72
CA GLY A 392 -7.51 5.97 -31.44
C GLY A 392 -6.26 6.79 -31.10
N LEU A 393 -5.94 7.73 -31.99
CA LEU A 393 -4.72 8.57 -31.93
C LEU A 393 -4.69 9.56 -30.74
N LEU A 394 -5.82 9.83 -30.10
CA LEU A 394 -5.94 10.79 -28.99
C LEU A 394 -6.52 10.14 -27.71
N PHE A 395 -6.53 8.80 -27.62
CA PHE A 395 -7.20 8.10 -26.50
C PHE A 395 -8.65 8.53 -26.33
N SER A 396 -9.36 8.68 -27.45
CA SER A 396 -10.71 9.25 -27.51
C SER A 396 -11.82 8.33 -27.03
N ASP A 397 -11.46 7.08 -26.70
CA ASP A 397 -12.37 6.06 -26.18
C ASP A 397 -11.54 5.03 -25.43
N THR A 398 -11.95 4.67 -24.23
CA THR A 398 -11.31 3.65 -23.41
C THR A 398 -12.36 2.68 -22.88
N ASP A 399 -12.25 1.43 -23.32
CA ASP A 399 -13.08 0.33 -22.83
C ASP A 399 -12.42 -0.38 -21.67
N LEU A 400 -13.22 -0.86 -20.74
CA LEU A 400 -12.74 -1.62 -19.58
C LEU A 400 -13.08 -3.10 -19.73
N TYR A 401 -12.04 -3.92 -19.61
CA TYR A 401 -12.12 -5.36 -19.68
C TYR A 401 -11.70 -6.01 -18.37
N PHE A 402 -12.18 -7.23 -18.14
CA PHE A 402 -11.85 -8.05 -17.00
C PHE A 402 -11.45 -9.48 -17.43
N ARG A 403 -10.46 -10.05 -16.76
CA ARG A 403 -10.07 -11.47 -16.88
C ARG A 403 -9.78 -12.07 -15.50
N ARG A 404 -9.90 -13.39 -15.41
CA ARG A 404 -9.35 -14.16 -14.31
C ARG A 404 -7.98 -14.71 -14.69
N ILE A 405 -7.07 -14.72 -13.72
CA ILE A 405 -5.71 -15.22 -13.87
C ILE A 405 -5.54 -16.43 -12.96
N PRO A 406 -5.62 -17.66 -13.49
CA PRO A 406 -5.34 -18.88 -12.73
C PRO A 406 -3.82 -19.10 -12.54
N TYR A 407 -3.45 -20.02 -11.68
CA TYR A 407 -2.08 -20.51 -11.61
C TYR A 407 -1.63 -21.00 -12.99
N GLY A 408 -0.39 -20.62 -13.38
CA GLY A 408 0.19 -21.02 -14.67
C GLY A 408 -0.24 -20.14 -15.86
N GLY A 409 -1.08 -19.15 -15.67
CA GLY A 409 -1.45 -18.16 -16.68
C GLY A 409 -2.90 -18.24 -17.16
N PRO A 410 -3.35 -17.23 -17.91
CA PRO A 410 -4.70 -17.16 -18.40
C PRO A 410 -4.96 -18.28 -19.42
N GLY A 411 -6.08 -18.96 -19.26
CA GLY A 411 -6.61 -19.84 -20.28
C GLY A 411 -7.03 -19.09 -21.55
N GLY A 412 -7.42 -19.80 -22.59
CA GLY A 412 -7.91 -19.23 -23.85
C GLY A 412 -9.28 -18.55 -23.80
N GLU A 413 -9.75 -18.17 -22.59
CA GLU A 413 -11.04 -17.51 -22.39
C GLU A 413 -11.06 -16.08 -22.93
N SER A 414 -12.19 -15.70 -23.53
CA SER A 414 -12.42 -14.31 -23.93
C SER A 414 -12.52 -13.39 -22.73
N PRO A 415 -12.02 -12.15 -22.81
CA PRO A 415 -12.22 -11.18 -21.75
C PRO A 415 -13.70 -10.84 -21.59
N LEU A 416 -14.09 -10.49 -20.37
CA LEU A 416 -15.38 -9.94 -20.04
C LEU A 416 -15.33 -8.43 -20.22
N THR A 417 -16.24 -7.87 -21.02
CA THR A 417 -16.39 -6.42 -21.13
C THR A 417 -17.12 -5.91 -19.87
N ILE A 418 -16.51 -4.99 -19.16
CA ILE A 418 -17.11 -4.31 -18.00
C ILE A 418 -17.85 -3.06 -18.46
N ASP A 419 -17.21 -2.22 -19.26
CA ASP A 419 -17.78 -1.03 -19.87
C ASP A 419 -17.18 -0.89 -21.27
N GLY A 420 -18.03 -0.90 -22.29
CA GLY A 420 -17.70 -0.80 -23.71
C GLY A 420 -18.50 0.31 -24.41
N GLY A 421 -18.93 1.32 -23.64
CA GLY A 421 -19.69 2.46 -24.13
C GLY A 421 -18.80 3.55 -24.72
N SER A 422 -19.42 4.65 -25.17
CA SER A 422 -18.71 5.82 -25.75
C SER A 422 -18.07 6.74 -24.70
N GLY A 423 -18.07 6.38 -23.43
CA GLY A 423 -17.45 7.14 -22.34
C GLY A 423 -16.00 6.75 -22.11
N TYR A 424 -15.30 7.54 -21.28
CA TYR A 424 -13.94 7.25 -20.85
C TYR A 424 -13.95 6.47 -19.55
N THR A 425 -13.37 5.28 -19.55
CA THR A 425 -13.14 4.49 -18.35
C THR A 425 -11.67 4.50 -18.02
N THR A 426 -11.31 4.91 -16.82
CA THR A 426 -9.90 5.02 -16.39
C THR A 426 -9.70 4.61 -14.93
N ASN A 427 -8.44 4.36 -14.55
CA ASN A 427 -8.05 4.10 -13.18
C ASN A 427 -8.84 2.95 -12.53
N ALA A 428 -8.94 1.83 -13.22
CA ALA A 428 -9.59 0.65 -12.67
C ALA A 428 -8.81 0.06 -11.49
N SER A 429 -9.54 -0.45 -10.51
CA SER A 429 -9.01 -1.23 -9.39
C SER A 429 -9.87 -2.45 -9.17
N VAL A 430 -9.27 -3.55 -8.72
CA VAL A 430 -9.96 -4.84 -8.53
C VAL A 430 -9.77 -5.32 -7.10
N SER A 431 -10.87 -5.61 -6.43
CA SER A 431 -10.84 -6.15 -5.08
C SER A 431 -10.36 -7.60 -5.04
N SER A 432 -9.90 -8.05 -3.88
CA SER A 432 -9.78 -9.46 -3.57
C SER A 432 -11.17 -10.15 -3.65
N PRO A 433 -11.22 -11.46 -3.97
CA PRO A 433 -12.49 -12.20 -4.03
C PRO A 433 -13.22 -12.21 -2.68
N ALA A 434 -14.51 -11.95 -2.73
CA ALA A 434 -15.41 -11.93 -1.59
C ALA A 434 -16.50 -12.99 -1.72
N GLY A 435 -17.26 -13.18 -0.62
CA GLY A 435 -18.41 -14.03 -0.54
C GLY A 435 -18.12 -15.46 -0.08
N SER A 436 -19.16 -16.21 0.24
CA SER A 436 -19.11 -17.60 0.69
C SER A 436 -20.20 -18.44 0.04
N GLY A 437 -20.01 -19.75 -0.09
CA GLY A 437 -20.99 -20.65 -0.70
C GLY A 437 -21.32 -20.26 -2.14
N ALA A 438 -22.60 -20.09 -2.48
CA ALA A 438 -23.07 -19.72 -3.81
C ALA A 438 -22.61 -18.29 -4.22
N ASP A 439 -22.29 -17.46 -3.26
CA ASP A 439 -21.85 -16.07 -3.45
C ASP A 439 -20.32 -15.95 -3.50
N SER A 440 -19.58 -17.04 -3.42
CA SER A 440 -18.11 -17.04 -3.47
C SER A 440 -17.57 -16.59 -4.83
N GLY A 441 -16.37 -15.99 -4.81
CA GLY A 441 -15.66 -15.55 -6.01
C GLY A 441 -16.29 -14.31 -6.68
N ARG A 442 -16.84 -13.41 -5.88
CA ARG A 442 -17.27 -12.08 -6.34
C ARG A 442 -16.14 -11.08 -6.14
N VAL A 443 -15.90 -10.24 -7.10
CA VAL A 443 -14.98 -9.11 -7.03
C VAL A 443 -15.68 -7.82 -7.39
N LEU A 444 -15.28 -6.73 -6.76
CA LEU A 444 -15.67 -5.39 -7.17
C LEU A 444 -14.57 -4.83 -8.08
N VAL A 445 -14.96 -4.35 -9.24
CA VAL A 445 -14.12 -3.53 -10.11
C VAL A 445 -14.60 -2.10 -9.97
N SER A 446 -13.80 -1.25 -9.33
CA SER A 446 -14.08 0.19 -9.27
C SER A 446 -13.30 0.91 -10.37
N TYR A 447 -13.88 1.95 -10.94
CA TYR A 447 -13.25 2.72 -12.02
C TYR A 447 -13.83 4.13 -12.12
N THR A 448 -13.05 5.04 -12.67
CA THR A 448 -13.50 6.39 -12.99
C THR A 448 -14.19 6.36 -14.35
N TYR A 449 -15.40 6.91 -14.44
CA TYR A 449 -16.17 7.03 -15.67
C TYR A 449 -16.44 8.51 -15.98
N THR A 450 -16.18 8.91 -17.21
CA THR A 450 -16.45 10.26 -17.71
C THR A 450 -17.29 10.14 -18.99
N PRO A 451 -18.53 10.63 -19.00
CA PRO A 451 -19.43 10.46 -20.15
C PRO A 451 -18.93 11.11 -21.45
N THR A 452 -18.17 12.20 -21.32
CA THR A 452 -17.55 12.94 -22.43
C THR A 452 -16.21 13.47 -21.99
N PHE A 453 -15.29 13.76 -22.90
CA PHE A 453 -13.93 14.25 -22.61
C PHE A 453 -13.85 15.44 -21.63
N ALA A 454 -14.87 16.29 -21.62
CA ALA A 454 -14.97 17.45 -20.72
C ALA A 454 -16.08 17.30 -19.67
N GLY A 455 -16.64 16.11 -19.50
CA GLY A 455 -17.69 15.84 -18.53
C GLY A 455 -17.17 15.68 -17.10
N ASN A 456 -18.05 15.77 -16.12
CA ASN A 456 -17.71 15.44 -14.75
C ASN A 456 -17.46 13.94 -14.63
N ALA A 457 -16.38 13.58 -13.99
CA ALA A 457 -16.04 12.21 -13.68
C ALA A 457 -16.83 11.70 -12.48
N THR A 458 -17.29 10.44 -12.56
CA THR A 458 -17.91 9.72 -11.45
C THR A 458 -17.18 8.40 -11.22
N ILE A 459 -17.32 7.84 -10.01
CA ILE A 459 -16.82 6.50 -9.72
C ILE A 459 -17.92 5.49 -9.95
N ARG A 460 -17.64 4.49 -10.78
CA ARG A 460 -18.49 3.34 -11.01
C ARG A 460 -17.93 2.09 -10.37
N GLY A 461 -18.81 1.17 -10.04
CA GLY A 461 -18.47 -0.16 -9.59
C GLY A 461 -19.20 -1.23 -10.36
N ALA A 462 -18.47 -2.23 -10.82
CA ALA A 462 -19.03 -3.44 -11.41
C ALA A 462 -18.79 -4.63 -10.48
N LEU A 463 -19.84 -5.30 -10.07
CA LEU A 463 -19.79 -6.57 -9.36
C LEU A 463 -19.61 -7.70 -10.35
N VAL A 464 -18.48 -8.38 -10.31
CA VAL A 464 -18.15 -9.47 -11.22
C VAL A 464 -18.10 -10.80 -10.45
N LYS A 465 -18.78 -11.81 -10.97
CA LYS A 465 -18.59 -13.20 -10.53
C LYS A 465 -17.48 -13.81 -11.38
N ILE A 466 -16.41 -14.25 -10.72
CA ILE A 466 -15.24 -14.81 -11.42
C ILE A 466 -15.60 -16.15 -12.10
N GLY A 467 -16.53 -16.91 -11.52
CA GLY A 467 -16.88 -18.25 -12.02
C GLY A 467 -15.78 -19.29 -11.75
N ASP A 468 -16.03 -20.52 -12.12
CA ASP A 468 -15.05 -21.62 -12.04
C ASP A 468 -14.82 -22.23 -13.42
N PRO A 469 -13.59 -22.20 -13.99
CA PRO A 469 -13.34 -22.80 -15.31
C PRO A 469 -13.43 -24.32 -15.33
N ALA A 470 -13.30 -24.97 -14.17
CA ALA A 470 -13.56 -26.41 -14.08
C ALA A 470 -15.06 -26.75 -14.13
N SER A 471 -15.92 -25.76 -13.99
CA SER A 471 -17.37 -25.87 -14.14
C SER A 471 -17.85 -25.08 -15.36
N THR A 472 -19.10 -25.25 -15.74
CA THR A 472 -19.75 -24.44 -16.81
C THR A 472 -19.99 -22.98 -16.42
N LEU A 473 -19.55 -22.56 -15.22
CA LEU A 473 -19.74 -21.20 -14.73
C LEU A 473 -18.74 -20.26 -15.42
N THR A 474 -19.23 -19.42 -16.31
CA THR A 474 -18.48 -18.35 -16.98
C THR A 474 -18.38 -17.11 -16.09
N MET A 475 -17.37 -16.27 -16.37
CA MET A 475 -17.31 -14.91 -15.79
C MET A 475 -18.55 -14.14 -16.18
N GLN A 476 -19.10 -13.36 -15.24
CA GLN A 476 -20.33 -12.58 -15.47
C GLN A 476 -20.30 -11.27 -14.71
N VAL A 477 -20.71 -10.17 -15.35
CA VAL A 477 -21.07 -8.94 -14.65
C VAL A 477 -22.46 -9.15 -14.04
N LEU A 478 -22.55 -9.05 -12.71
CA LEU A 478 -23.80 -9.22 -11.97
C LEU A 478 -24.55 -7.90 -11.82
N ASP A 479 -23.80 -6.82 -11.59
CA ASP A 479 -24.34 -5.48 -11.36
C ASP A 479 -23.33 -4.41 -11.76
N THR A 480 -23.81 -3.26 -12.19
CA THR A 480 -23.02 -2.06 -12.44
C THR A 480 -23.78 -0.85 -11.94
N GLN A 481 -23.15 -0.05 -11.09
CA GLN A 481 -23.77 1.13 -10.49
C GLN A 481 -22.77 2.29 -10.39
N ASP A 482 -23.30 3.51 -10.39
CA ASP A 482 -22.55 4.67 -9.93
C ASP A 482 -22.37 4.54 -8.42
N LEU A 483 -21.12 4.32 -7.96
CA LEU A 483 -20.82 4.08 -6.55
C LEU A 483 -21.13 5.31 -5.68
N ILE A 484 -21.19 6.49 -6.27
CA ILE A 484 -21.54 7.74 -5.60
C ILE A 484 -22.85 7.62 -4.80
N ASP A 485 -23.84 6.95 -5.34
CA ASP A 485 -25.14 6.75 -4.69
C ASP A 485 -25.05 5.78 -3.50
N LEU A 486 -24.06 4.90 -3.50
CA LEU A 486 -23.85 3.91 -2.47
C LEU A 486 -22.92 4.40 -1.35
N VAL A 487 -21.95 5.26 -1.67
CA VAL A 487 -20.95 5.74 -0.72
C VAL A 487 -21.30 7.10 -0.10
N GLY A 488 -22.39 7.73 -0.51
CA GLY A 488 -22.86 8.99 0.06
C GLY A 488 -22.03 10.21 -0.35
N ALA A 489 -21.26 10.13 -1.44
CA ALA A 489 -20.59 11.27 -2.02
C ALA A 489 -21.62 12.25 -2.65
N THR A 490 -21.24 13.50 -2.88
CA THR A 490 -22.15 14.50 -3.42
C THR A 490 -21.98 14.61 -4.93
N THR A 491 -23.11 14.62 -5.67
CA THR A 491 -23.12 14.80 -7.14
C THR A 491 -22.57 16.16 -7.60
N ALA A 492 -22.40 17.13 -6.68
CA ALA A 492 -21.84 18.44 -6.97
C ALA A 492 -20.30 18.43 -7.05
N ASN A 493 -19.65 17.37 -6.56
CA ASN A 493 -18.20 17.25 -6.57
C ASN A 493 -17.74 16.42 -7.77
N GLN A 494 -16.52 16.69 -8.23
CA GLN A 494 -15.85 15.87 -9.23
C GLN A 494 -15.11 14.74 -8.54
N GLN A 495 -15.25 13.49 -9.03
CA GLN A 495 -14.58 12.33 -8.50
C GLN A 495 -13.48 11.88 -9.45
N GLY A 496 -12.38 11.39 -8.85
CA GLY A 496 -11.22 10.93 -9.60
C GLY A 496 -10.86 9.50 -9.28
N SER A 497 -9.55 9.21 -9.22
CA SER A 497 -9.01 7.87 -8.99
C SER A 497 -9.69 7.12 -7.86
N SER A 498 -9.98 5.85 -8.06
CA SER A 498 -10.51 4.97 -7.02
C SER A 498 -9.67 3.73 -6.85
N THR A 499 -9.69 3.18 -5.64
CA THR A 499 -9.07 1.88 -5.32
C THR A 499 -10.00 1.07 -4.45
N THR A 500 -9.95 -0.25 -4.56
CA THR A 500 -10.87 -1.16 -3.87
C THR A 500 -10.18 -2.44 -3.42
N ASP A 501 -10.63 -2.99 -2.30
CA ASP A 501 -10.29 -4.35 -1.85
C ASP A 501 -11.46 -4.96 -1.07
N SER A 502 -11.31 -6.19 -0.58
CA SER A 502 -12.33 -6.91 0.17
C SER A 502 -11.73 -7.66 1.35
N ASP A 503 -12.45 -7.68 2.47
CA ASP A 503 -12.15 -8.52 3.63
C ASP A 503 -12.76 -9.93 3.55
N GLY A 504 -13.28 -10.30 2.37
CA GLY A 504 -13.96 -11.54 2.11
C GLY A 504 -15.48 -11.49 2.31
N ALA A 505 -16.01 -10.42 2.90
CA ALA A 505 -17.45 -10.23 3.13
C ALA A 505 -17.99 -8.94 2.50
N ASP A 506 -17.30 -7.83 2.70
CA ASP A 506 -17.63 -6.52 2.16
C ASP A 506 -16.47 -5.98 1.32
N PHE A 507 -16.76 -4.97 0.52
CA PHE A 507 -15.78 -4.25 -0.28
C PHE A 507 -15.52 -2.88 0.34
N VAL A 508 -14.29 -2.43 0.36
CA VAL A 508 -13.92 -1.05 0.62
C VAL A 508 -13.65 -0.34 -0.70
N VAL A 509 -14.05 0.91 -0.79
CA VAL A 509 -13.73 1.81 -1.89
C VAL A 509 -13.16 3.09 -1.31
N ALA A 510 -11.98 3.48 -1.77
CA ALA A 510 -11.41 4.79 -1.53
C ALA A 510 -11.33 5.55 -2.85
N TRP A 511 -11.61 6.87 -2.84
CA TRP A 511 -11.62 7.69 -4.05
C TRP A 511 -11.15 9.11 -3.76
N SER A 512 -10.61 9.77 -4.78
CA SER A 512 -10.35 11.21 -4.71
C SER A 512 -11.62 11.99 -5.06
N GLU A 513 -11.88 13.06 -4.33
CA GLU A 513 -13.03 13.93 -4.54
C GLU A 513 -12.62 15.40 -4.49
N THR A 514 -13.02 16.17 -5.50
CA THR A 514 -12.76 17.61 -5.59
C THR A 514 -14.06 18.37 -5.37
N ASN A 515 -14.10 19.20 -4.36
CA ASN A 515 -15.21 20.13 -4.15
C ASN A 515 -15.12 21.25 -5.18
N THR A 516 -16.06 21.27 -6.12
CA THR A 516 -16.06 22.23 -7.25
C THR A 516 -16.29 23.67 -6.82
N SER A 517 -16.84 23.91 -5.61
CA SER A 517 -17.10 25.26 -5.10
C SER A 517 -15.90 25.86 -4.33
N THR A 518 -15.08 25.01 -3.70
CA THR A 518 -13.93 25.44 -2.89
C THR A 518 -12.59 25.07 -3.52
N SER A 519 -12.61 24.23 -4.57
CA SER A 519 -11.42 23.63 -5.19
C SER A 519 -10.55 22.81 -4.20
N SER A 520 -11.14 22.39 -3.07
CA SER A 520 -10.47 21.51 -2.12
C SER A 520 -10.64 20.06 -2.53
N ASN A 521 -9.56 19.29 -2.43
CA ASN A 521 -9.55 17.86 -2.67
C ASN A 521 -9.55 17.12 -1.33
N PHE A 522 -10.12 15.92 -1.30
CA PHE A 522 -10.04 15.02 -0.16
C PHE A 522 -10.22 13.57 -0.62
N ILE A 523 -9.85 12.64 0.23
CA ILE A 523 -10.06 11.22 0.01
C ILE A 523 -11.34 10.81 0.72
N GLY A 524 -12.30 10.28 -0.04
CA GLY A 524 -13.46 9.60 0.49
C GLY A 524 -13.18 8.12 0.66
N ILE A 525 -13.64 7.51 1.75
CA ILE A 525 -13.52 6.08 2.02
C ILE A 525 -14.87 5.57 2.51
N SER A 526 -15.36 4.47 1.93
CA SER A 526 -16.61 3.84 2.33
C SER A 526 -16.58 2.33 2.07
N THR A 527 -17.54 1.61 2.64
CA THR A 527 -17.75 0.19 2.35
C THR A 527 -19.02 -0.05 1.57
N VAL A 528 -18.94 -1.05 0.69
CA VAL A 528 -20.03 -1.53 -0.15
C VAL A 528 -20.20 -3.02 0.09
N THR A 529 -21.43 -3.49 0.20
CA THR A 529 -21.76 -4.91 0.37
C THR A 529 -22.54 -5.44 -0.81
N THR A 530 -22.87 -6.71 -0.79
CA THR A 530 -23.79 -7.32 -1.75
C THR A 530 -25.08 -7.79 -1.07
N ILE A 531 -26.20 -7.51 -1.73
CA ILE A 531 -27.51 -8.08 -1.36
C ILE A 531 -28.02 -8.85 -2.59
N GLY A 532 -27.96 -10.19 -2.52
CA GLY A 532 -28.11 -10.99 -3.73
C GLY A 532 -27.00 -10.62 -4.73
N ASP A 533 -27.36 -10.42 -5.99
CA ASP A 533 -26.43 -10.05 -7.06
C ASP A 533 -26.32 -8.51 -7.26
N LYS A 534 -26.65 -7.72 -6.24
CA LYS A 534 -26.65 -6.25 -6.31
C LYS A 534 -25.69 -5.63 -5.31
N LEU A 535 -25.03 -4.56 -5.72
CA LEU A 535 -24.25 -3.71 -4.82
C LEU A 535 -25.19 -2.90 -3.93
N ALA A 536 -24.80 -2.72 -2.68
CA ALA A 536 -25.55 -1.97 -1.67
C ALA A 536 -24.62 -1.25 -0.70
N PRO A 537 -25.03 -0.13 -0.09
CA PRO A 537 -24.20 0.53 0.91
C PRO A 537 -24.02 -0.36 2.15
N ALA A 538 -22.82 -0.39 2.73
CA ALA A 538 -22.47 -1.24 3.87
C ALA A 538 -22.02 -0.47 5.10
N GLY A 539 -21.66 0.79 5.00
CA GLY A 539 -21.15 1.58 6.12
C GLY A 539 -21.21 3.08 5.89
N GLY A 540 -20.82 3.82 6.91
CA GLY A 540 -20.68 5.28 6.80
C GLY A 540 -19.48 5.68 5.96
N THR A 541 -19.56 6.83 5.32
CA THR A 541 -18.45 7.45 4.61
C THR A 541 -17.57 8.21 5.58
N SER A 542 -16.26 8.02 5.47
CA SER A 542 -15.24 8.86 6.10
C SER A 542 -14.52 9.68 5.03
N SER A 543 -14.03 10.84 5.41
CA SER A 543 -13.16 11.64 4.56
C SER A 543 -11.86 11.96 5.27
N ALA A 544 -10.77 11.96 4.53
CA ALA A 544 -9.45 12.37 5.00
C ALA A 544 -8.94 13.53 4.15
N TYR A 545 -8.23 14.44 4.81
CA TYR A 545 -7.60 15.59 4.18
C TYR A 545 -6.21 15.78 4.80
N PHE A 546 -5.16 15.82 4.00
CA PHE A 546 -3.78 16.01 4.47
C PHE A 546 -2.90 16.83 3.51
N GLY A 547 -3.41 17.24 2.35
CA GLY A 547 -2.67 18.03 1.38
C GLY A 547 -3.52 18.54 0.24
N THR A 548 -2.91 18.78 -0.91
CA THR A 548 -3.58 19.10 -2.17
C THR A 548 -3.34 17.96 -3.17
N ASN A 549 -4.15 17.88 -4.23
CA ASN A 549 -4.08 16.83 -5.24
C ASN A 549 -4.18 15.40 -4.67
N GLU A 550 -4.92 15.23 -3.59
CA GLU A 550 -5.05 13.96 -2.88
C GLU A 550 -5.63 12.86 -3.76
N ARG A 551 -4.98 11.69 -3.74
CA ARG A 551 -5.47 10.50 -4.42
C ARG A 551 -5.12 9.21 -3.67
N PRO A 552 -6.06 8.25 -3.57
CA PRO A 552 -5.74 6.92 -3.10
C PRO A 552 -5.00 6.17 -4.20
N THR A 553 -3.95 5.43 -3.83
CA THR A 553 -3.09 4.68 -4.75
C THR A 553 -3.13 3.18 -4.52
N GLY A 554 -3.58 2.75 -3.34
CA GLY A 554 -3.77 1.35 -2.99
C GLY A 554 -4.65 1.18 -1.77
N VAL A 555 -5.33 0.06 -1.69
CA VAL A 555 -6.08 -0.35 -0.50
C VAL A 555 -5.87 -1.83 -0.25
N SER A 556 -5.87 -2.24 0.99
CA SER A 556 -5.80 -3.63 1.39
C SER A 556 -6.64 -3.88 2.63
N ALA A 557 -7.44 -4.94 2.59
CA ALA A 557 -8.17 -5.40 3.74
C ALA A 557 -7.23 -6.09 4.75
N LEU A 558 -7.36 -5.77 6.03
CA LEU A 558 -6.63 -6.46 7.08
C LEU A 558 -7.23 -7.87 7.26
N ALA A 559 -6.52 -8.87 6.77
CA ALA A 559 -6.96 -10.24 6.84
C ALA A 559 -6.67 -10.85 8.23
N LYS A 560 -7.70 -11.38 8.88
CA LYS A 560 -7.56 -12.26 10.04
C LYS A 560 -8.04 -13.66 9.64
N TYR A 561 -7.43 -14.69 10.21
CA TYR A 561 -7.75 -16.07 9.87
C TYR A 561 -8.04 -16.87 11.13
N SER A 562 -9.07 -17.73 11.06
CA SER A 562 -9.35 -18.71 12.10
C SER A 562 -8.24 -19.77 12.18
N ALA A 563 -8.21 -20.53 13.25
CA ALA A 563 -7.31 -21.67 13.41
C ALA A 563 -7.47 -22.72 12.29
N SER A 564 -8.64 -22.80 11.67
CA SER A 564 -8.90 -23.65 10.50
C SER A 564 -8.46 -23.05 9.17
N GLY A 565 -7.91 -21.82 9.18
CA GLY A 565 -7.46 -21.12 7.98
C GLY A 565 -8.55 -20.37 7.23
N ALA A 566 -9.80 -20.37 7.70
CA ALA A 566 -10.87 -19.58 7.08
C ALA A 566 -10.69 -18.08 7.39
N PRO A 567 -10.98 -17.18 6.42
CA PRO A 567 -10.91 -15.75 6.66
C PRO A 567 -11.96 -15.32 7.69
N ILE A 568 -11.54 -14.43 8.56
CA ILE A 568 -12.43 -13.72 9.48
C ILE A 568 -12.48 -12.28 8.98
N PRO A 569 -13.62 -11.80 8.49
CA PRO A 569 -13.75 -10.42 8.07
C PRO A 569 -13.38 -9.49 9.20
N SER A 570 -12.35 -8.67 9.01
CA SER A 570 -11.85 -7.77 10.05
C SER A 570 -12.56 -6.43 10.04
N ARG A 571 -13.15 -6.05 8.90
CA ARG A 571 -13.69 -4.71 8.62
C ARG A 571 -12.70 -3.58 8.93
N MET A 572 -11.43 -3.88 8.79
CA MET A 572 -10.34 -2.91 8.90
C MET A 572 -9.59 -2.87 7.58
N TYR A 573 -9.36 -1.69 7.08
CA TYR A 573 -8.76 -1.48 5.77
C TYR A 573 -7.62 -0.47 5.89
N SER A 574 -6.51 -0.77 5.25
CA SER A 574 -5.40 0.16 5.08
C SER A 574 -5.52 0.81 3.72
N VAL A 575 -5.49 2.13 3.67
CA VAL A 575 -5.51 2.91 2.43
C VAL A 575 -4.18 3.62 2.31
N ALA A 576 -3.48 3.40 1.21
CA ALA A 576 -2.31 4.16 0.81
C ALA A 576 -2.77 5.34 -0.04
N ALA A 577 -2.28 6.53 0.26
CA ALA A 577 -2.68 7.74 -0.42
C ALA A 577 -1.49 8.68 -0.59
N GLU A 578 -1.53 9.49 -1.64
CA GLU A 578 -0.56 10.55 -1.86
C GLU A 578 -1.23 11.90 -2.02
N ALA A 579 -0.50 12.95 -1.74
CA ALA A 579 -0.92 14.33 -1.91
C ALA A 579 0.32 15.23 -2.11
N ASP A 580 0.10 16.49 -2.40
CA ASP A 580 1.13 17.52 -2.36
C ASP A 580 0.97 18.35 -1.08
N ASP A 581 2.08 18.67 -0.43
CA ASP A 581 2.09 19.59 0.71
C ASP A 581 1.91 21.07 0.27
N ALA A 582 1.94 21.98 1.21
CA ALA A 582 1.80 23.42 0.94
C ALA A 582 2.89 24.03 0.03
N ASN A 583 4.01 23.31 -0.16
CA ASN A 583 5.12 23.70 -1.03
C ASN A 583 5.13 22.92 -2.35
N SER A 584 4.07 22.19 -2.65
CA SER A 584 3.97 21.25 -3.79
C SER A 584 5.01 20.14 -3.77
N VAL A 585 5.38 19.69 -2.57
CA VAL A 585 6.24 18.51 -2.36
C VAL A 585 5.35 17.29 -2.15
N GLY A 586 5.63 16.22 -2.86
CA GLY A 586 4.89 14.97 -2.76
C GLY A 586 5.01 14.36 -1.37
N ILE A 587 3.87 14.05 -0.75
CA ILE A 587 3.75 13.37 0.53
C ILE A 587 2.91 12.10 0.38
N ALA A 588 3.18 11.12 1.20
CA ALA A 588 2.46 9.85 1.18
C ALA A 588 2.01 9.47 2.60
N GLU A 589 0.78 8.98 2.68
CA GLU A 589 0.12 8.66 3.94
C GLU A 589 -0.46 7.25 3.92
N ALA A 590 -0.46 6.61 5.09
CA ALA A 590 -1.20 5.39 5.35
C ALA A 590 -2.39 5.71 6.26
N LEU A 591 -3.58 5.41 5.77
CA LEU A 591 -4.82 5.65 6.49
C LEU A 591 -5.44 4.34 6.95
N LEU A 592 -5.87 4.27 8.19
CA LEU A 592 -6.67 3.15 8.70
C LEU A 592 -8.15 3.52 8.64
N TYR A 593 -8.92 2.73 7.91
CA TYR A 593 -10.37 2.84 7.87
C TYR A 593 -11.00 1.61 8.52
N ALA A 594 -11.79 1.85 9.56
CA ALA A 594 -12.57 0.82 10.22
C ALA A 594 -14.04 1.26 10.25
N PRO A 595 -14.86 0.83 9.28
CA PRO A 595 -16.28 1.08 9.32
C PRO A 595 -16.87 0.42 10.56
N GLY A 596 -17.81 1.09 11.23
CA GLY A 596 -18.48 0.52 12.37
C GLY A 596 -19.13 -0.82 12.01
N TYR A 597 -19.33 -1.71 12.99
CA TYR A 597 -19.96 -3.03 12.81
C TYR A 597 -21.43 -2.94 12.39
N PHE A 598 -21.98 -1.73 12.28
CA PHE A 598 -23.40 -1.45 12.13
C PHE A 598 -23.71 -0.85 10.77
N THR A 599 -24.56 -1.54 10.01
CA THR A 599 -25.14 -1.00 8.77
C THR A 599 -26.60 -0.63 9.05
N TYR A 600 -26.97 0.62 8.79
CA TYR A 600 -28.33 1.14 9.02
C TYR A 600 -29.13 1.11 7.73
N PHE A 601 -30.34 0.55 7.78
CA PHE A 601 -31.23 0.46 6.62
C PHE A 601 -32.69 0.32 7.07
N CYS A 602 -33.60 0.06 6.12
CA CYS A 602 -35.03 -0.04 6.42
C CYS A 602 -35.64 1.32 6.77
N SER A 603 -35.42 2.29 5.91
CA SER A 603 -36.04 3.60 5.99
C SER A 603 -37.23 3.65 5.03
N PRO A 604 -38.48 3.54 5.51
CA PRO A 604 -39.65 3.43 4.66
C PRO A 604 -39.80 4.60 3.67
N GLY A 605 -40.04 4.28 2.40
CA GLY A 605 -40.17 5.26 1.32
C GLY A 605 -38.85 5.78 0.77
N THR A 606 -37.71 5.19 1.14
CA THR A 606 -36.39 5.53 0.63
C THR A 606 -35.64 4.30 0.14
N GLY A 607 -34.80 4.43 -0.88
CA GLY A 607 -34.03 3.32 -1.45
C GLY A 607 -34.95 2.18 -1.91
N ALA A 608 -34.61 0.96 -1.48
CA ALA A 608 -35.39 -0.25 -1.80
C ALA A 608 -36.60 -0.47 -0.90
N THR A 609 -36.75 0.26 0.22
CA THR A 609 -37.80 0.00 1.24
C THR A 609 -39.12 0.63 0.82
N LEU A 610 -40.17 -0.20 0.82
CA LEU A 610 -41.52 0.23 0.50
C LEU A 610 -42.00 1.34 1.47
N PRO A 611 -42.93 2.21 1.02
CA PRO A 611 -43.53 3.23 1.89
C PRO A 611 -44.27 2.63 3.08
N CYS A 612 -44.46 3.44 4.13
CA CYS A 612 -45.21 3.06 5.31
C CYS A 612 -46.67 2.65 4.93
N PRO A 613 -47.14 1.50 5.46
CA PRO A 613 -48.42 0.90 5.03
C PRO A 613 -49.63 1.75 5.39
N CYS A 614 -49.52 2.65 6.35
CA CYS A 614 -50.62 3.44 6.91
C CYS A 614 -50.55 4.93 6.56
N GLY A 615 -49.71 5.31 5.61
CA GLY A 615 -49.47 6.73 5.27
C GLY A 615 -48.76 7.52 6.39
N ASN A 616 -48.26 6.84 7.42
CA ASN A 616 -47.59 7.38 8.59
C ASN A 616 -46.07 7.55 8.31
N ALA A 617 -45.70 8.35 7.36
CA ALA A 617 -44.33 8.54 6.91
C ALA A 617 -43.39 8.93 8.09
N PRO A 618 -42.12 8.48 8.08
CA PRO A 618 -41.13 8.88 9.07
C PRO A 618 -40.74 10.35 8.94
N SER A 619 -40.24 10.95 10.00
CA SER A 619 -39.76 12.36 9.97
C SER A 619 -38.35 12.49 9.37
N SER A 620 -37.60 11.40 9.24
CA SER A 620 -36.25 11.38 8.62
C SER A 620 -35.91 9.98 8.08
N GLN A 621 -34.88 9.91 7.25
CA GLN A 621 -34.43 8.68 6.59
C GLN A 621 -33.89 7.58 7.51
N SER A 622 -33.56 7.88 8.77
CA SER A 622 -33.02 6.88 9.74
C SER A 622 -34.08 6.31 10.68
N ARG A 623 -35.36 6.46 10.36
CA ARG A 623 -36.47 6.08 11.24
C ARG A 623 -37.44 5.12 10.56
N GLY A 624 -38.09 4.30 11.37
CA GLY A 624 -39.26 3.53 10.97
C GLY A 624 -40.50 4.42 10.82
N CYS A 625 -41.65 3.84 10.49
CA CYS A 625 -42.90 4.58 10.32
C CYS A 625 -43.31 5.33 11.61
N ASN A 626 -43.93 6.51 11.45
CA ASN A 626 -44.35 7.34 12.59
C ASN A 626 -45.37 6.58 13.47
N ASN A 627 -45.33 6.84 14.78
CA ASN A 627 -46.14 6.16 15.77
C ASN A 627 -47.24 7.04 16.39
N SER A 628 -48.14 6.45 17.20
CA SER A 628 -49.25 7.14 17.83
C SER A 628 -48.84 8.29 18.78
N SER A 629 -47.62 8.28 19.27
CA SER A 629 -47.04 9.38 20.08
C SER A 629 -46.43 10.48 19.24
N ASN A 630 -46.50 10.38 17.91
CA ASN A 630 -46.02 11.34 16.93
C ASN A 630 -44.55 11.71 17.12
N THR A 631 -43.72 10.72 17.48
CA THR A 631 -42.26 10.92 17.69
C THR A 631 -41.48 11.02 16.41
N GLY A 632 -42.10 10.85 15.25
CA GLY A 632 -41.46 10.82 13.91
C GLY A 632 -40.95 9.45 13.51
N GLY A 633 -41.30 8.38 14.25
CA GLY A 633 -40.91 7.01 13.98
C GLY A 633 -39.71 6.51 14.81
N GLY A 634 -39.76 5.25 15.22
CA GLY A 634 -38.72 4.62 16.02
C GLY A 634 -37.42 4.41 15.25
N SER A 635 -36.28 4.68 15.87
CA SER A 635 -34.93 4.36 15.34
C SER A 635 -34.25 3.29 16.17
N LEU A 636 -33.33 2.54 15.54
CA LEU A 636 -32.46 1.61 16.22
C LEU A 636 -31.00 1.96 15.89
N SER A 637 -30.15 2.00 16.91
CA SER A 637 -28.71 2.19 16.79
C SER A 637 -27.95 1.07 17.48
N GLY A 638 -26.72 0.80 17.06
CA GLY A 638 -25.81 -0.14 17.67
C GLY A 638 -24.57 0.56 18.24
N SER A 639 -23.99 -0.01 19.28
CA SER A 639 -22.73 0.41 19.88
C SER A 639 -21.98 -0.80 20.45
N GLY A 640 -20.71 -0.64 20.82
CA GLY A 640 -19.89 -1.69 21.41
C GLY A 640 -18.90 -2.30 20.42
N SER A 641 -18.20 -3.35 20.85
CA SER A 641 -17.14 -4.05 20.13
C SER A 641 -17.45 -5.53 20.01
N LEU A 642 -17.15 -6.11 18.85
CA LEU A 642 -17.24 -7.57 18.64
C LEU A 642 -16.15 -8.33 19.38
N GLU A 643 -14.97 -7.75 19.50
CA GLU A 643 -13.84 -8.37 20.20
C GLU A 643 -14.10 -8.53 21.69
N LEU A 644 -14.77 -7.55 22.27
CA LEU A 644 -15.18 -7.58 23.69
C LEU A 644 -16.54 -8.22 23.91
N ASP A 645 -17.18 -8.72 22.84
CA ASP A 645 -18.56 -9.25 22.85
C ASP A 645 -19.56 -8.31 23.57
N SER A 646 -19.38 -6.99 23.35
CA SER A 646 -20.08 -5.92 24.05
C SER A 646 -21.12 -5.19 23.19
N ILE A 647 -21.52 -5.79 22.05
CA ILE A 647 -22.52 -5.18 21.16
C ILE A 647 -23.82 -4.94 21.92
N SER A 648 -24.30 -3.70 21.86
CA SER A 648 -25.55 -3.23 22.47
C SER A 648 -26.39 -2.48 21.45
N LEU A 649 -27.68 -2.69 21.48
CA LEU A 649 -28.69 -2.11 20.62
C LEU A 649 -29.54 -1.11 21.41
N SER A 650 -29.63 0.14 20.95
CA SER A 650 -30.40 1.19 21.58
C SER A 650 -31.52 1.68 20.66
N ALA A 651 -32.74 1.47 21.08
CA ALA A 651 -33.94 1.96 20.39
C ALA A 651 -34.38 3.30 20.98
N SER A 652 -34.73 4.24 20.12
CA SER A 652 -35.16 5.60 20.51
C SER A 652 -36.39 6.04 19.71
N PHE A 653 -37.06 7.09 20.20
CA PHE A 653 -38.26 7.63 19.59
C PHE A 653 -39.42 6.63 19.50
N LEU A 654 -39.43 5.66 20.39
CA LEU A 654 -40.53 4.73 20.58
C LEU A 654 -41.67 5.41 21.36
N ARG A 655 -42.79 4.75 21.39
CA ARG A 655 -43.85 5.16 22.33
C ARG A 655 -43.37 5.05 23.77
N PRO A 656 -43.54 6.06 24.63
CA PRO A 656 -43.20 6.01 26.03
C PRO A 656 -43.98 4.92 26.81
N ASN A 657 -43.33 4.31 27.81
CA ASN A 657 -43.93 3.29 28.71
C ASN A 657 -44.59 2.14 27.97
N ALA A 658 -44.11 1.77 26.79
CA ALA A 658 -44.66 0.69 25.97
C ALA A 658 -43.75 -0.56 26.02
N THR A 659 -44.37 -1.74 25.86
CA THR A 659 -43.60 -2.98 25.70
C THR A 659 -42.88 -2.95 24.37
N ALA A 660 -41.57 -3.18 24.40
CA ALA A 660 -40.68 -3.25 23.25
C ALA A 660 -39.97 -4.61 23.20
N ILE A 661 -39.81 -5.18 22.02
CA ILE A 661 -39.21 -6.50 21.80
C ILE A 661 -38.07 -6.38 20.81
N PHE A 662 -36.88 -6.73 21.24
CA PHE A 662 -35.68 -6.79 20.41
C PHE A 662 -35.73 -8.07 19.57
N LEU A 663 -35.76 -7.88 18.25
CA LEU A 663 -35.89 -8.91 17.23
C LEU A 663 -34.58 -9.08 16.48
N GLN A 664 -34.15 -10.34 16.30
CA GLN A 664 -33.04 -10.70 15.40
C GLN A 664 -33.60 -11.50 14.23
N GLY A 665 -33.07 -11.23 13.03
CA GLY A 665 -33.25 -12.07 11.83
C GLY A 665 -31.89 -12.44 11.23
N ASP A 666 -31.84 -13.56 10.52
CA ASP A 666 -30.61 -14.01 9.83
C ASP A 666 -30.59 -13.64 8.35
N VAL A 667 -31.65 -13.04 7.84
CA VAL A 667 -31.78 -12.55 6.46
C VAL A 667 -32.22 -11.10 6.46
N ALA A 668 -31.57 -10.26 5.65
CA ALA A 668 -32.04 -8.91 5.36
C ALA A 668 -33.14 -8.94 4.29
N VAL A 669 -34.21 -8.19 4.49
CA VAL A 669 -35.30 -7.98 3.53
C VAL A 669 -35.37 -6.48 3.20
N PRO A 670 -34.57 -5.96 2.29
CA PRO A 670 -34.45 -4.50 2.07
C PRO A 670 -35.74 -3.83 1.63
N ALA A 671 -36.56 -4.51 0.85
CA ALA A 671 -37.88 -4.00 0.45
C ALA A 671 -38.83 -3.84 1.64
N GLY A 672 -38.55 -4.55 2.73
CA GLY A 672 -39.44 -4.65 3.89
C GLY A 672 -40.72 -5.43 3.61
N VAL A 673 -41.34 -5.91 4.67
CA VAL A 673 -42.70 -6.46 4.66
C VAL A 673 -43.54 -5.69 5.63
N THR A 674 -44.79 -5.48 5.34
CA THR A 674 -45.75 -4.84 6.25
C THR A 674 -45.80 -5.60 7.57
N PHE A 675 -45.58 -4.92 8.69
CA PHE A 675 -45.57 -5.49 10.01
C PHE A 675 -46.15 -4.52 11.03
N GLY A 676 -47.42 -4.72 11.35
CA GLY A 676 -48.18 -3.72 12.09
C GLY A 676 -48.31 -2.41 11.31
N ASP A 677 -48.05 -1.31 11.98
CA ASP A 677 -48.09 0.04 11.39
C ASP A 677 -46.73 0.43 10.72
N GLY A 678 -45.79 -0.52 10.66
CA GLY A 678 -44.42 -0.29 10.14
C GLY A 678 -43.95 -1.32 9.13
N MET A 679 -42.63 -1.23 8.79
CA MET A 679 -41.97 -2.10 7.83
C MET A 679 -40.91 -2.95 8.53
N ARG A 680 -41.03 -4.28 8.44
CA ARG A 680 -40.02 -5.21 8.95
C ARG A 680 -39.05 -5.59 7.85
N CYS A 681 -37.76 -5.37 8.12
CA CYS A 681 -36.67 -5.74 7.23
C CYS A 681 -35.78 -6.87 7.80
N ALA A 682 -35.98 -7.28 9.04
CA ALA A 682 -35.43 -8.52 9.60
C ALA A 682 -36.24 -9.71 9.09
N GLY A 683 -35.60 -10.66 8.44
CA GLY A 683 -36.22 -11.86 7.85
C GLY A 683 -35.51 -13.14 8.24
N GLY A 684 -35.89 -14.24 7.57
CA GLY A 684 -35.38 -15.57 7.85
C GLY A 684 -35.83 -16.12 9.18
N GLN A 685 -34.93 -16.74 9.95
CA GLN A 685 -35.22 -17.22 11.31
C GLN A 685 -35.26 -16.02 12.26
N LEU A 686 -36.46 -15.75 12.77
CA LEU A 686 -36.70 -14.64 13.67
C LEU A 686 -36.59 -15.08 15.15
N LEU A 687 -35.77 -14.36 15.91
CA LEU A 687 -35.59 -14.59 17.35
C LEU A 687 -36.02 -13.36 18.14
N ARG A 688 -36.68 -13.61 19.28
CA ARG A 688 -36.93 -12.59 20.31
C ARG A 688 -35.81 -12.61 21.32
N LEU A 689 -34.89 -11.66 21.22
CA LEU A 689 -33.74 -11.60 22.14
C LEU A 689 -34.15 -11.14 23.53
N ALA A 690 -34.92 -10.08 23.61
CA ALA A 690 -35.35 -9.49 24.88
C ALA A 690 -36.72 -8.83 24.77
N VAL A 691 -37.45 -8.78 25.92
CA VAL A 691 -38.66 -7.99 26.11
C VAL A 691 -38.35 -6.90 27.12
N ARG A 692 -38.67 -5.65 26.81
CA ARG A 692 -38.36 -4.47 27.62
C ARG A 692 -39.59 -3.55 27.73
N THR A 693 -39.54 -2.67 28.68
CA THR A 693 -40.46 -1.52 28.74
C THR A 693 -39.66 -0.27 28.34
N THR A 694 -40.18 0.55 27.43
CA THR A 694 -39.55 1.81 27.07
C THR A 694 -39.62 2.79 28.24
N SER A 695 -38.59 3.64 28.36
CA SER A 695 -38.55 4.75 29.32
C SER A 695 -39.67 5.79 29.05
N SER A 696 -39.84 6.72 29.97
CA SER A 696 -40.73 7.86 29.79
C SER A 696 -40.29 8.76 28.60
N GLY A 697 -39.02 8.66 28.17
CA GLY A 697 -38.50 9.30 26.95
C GLY A 697 -38.60 8.44 25.66
N GLY A 698 -39.28 7.27 25.72
CA GLY A 698 -39.42 6.38 24.55
C GLY A 698 -38.12 5.70 24.13
N GLN A 699 -37.26 5.35 25.06
CA GLN A 699 -35.98 4.68 24.82
C GLN A 699 -35.92 3.29 25.45
N SER A 700 -35.16 2.39 24.84
CA SER A 700 -34.89 1.06 25.37
C SER A 700 -33.56 0.52 24.84
N THR A 701 -32.79 -0.21 25.64
CA THR A 701 -31.49 -0.75 25.32
C THR A 701 -31.38 -2.23 25.67
N TYR A 702 -30.70 -3.01 24.84
CA TYR A 702 -30.38 -4.43 25.10
C TYR A 702 -29.09 -4.84 24.37
N PRO A 703 -28.18 -5.62 25.00
CA PRO A 703 -28.10 -5.85 26.43
C PRO A 703 -27.65 -4.61 27.20
N VAL A 704 -27.94 -4.59 28.49
CA VAL A 704 -27.37 -3.63 29.44
C VAL A 704 -26.31 -4.31 30.31
N ALA A 705 -25.54 -3.55 31.06
CA ALA A 705 -24.49 -4.08 31.92
C ALA A 705 -24.99 -5.17 32.84
N GLY A 706 -24.31 -6.33 32.88
CA GLY A 706 -24.66 -7.51 33.67
C GLY A 706 -25.61 -8.49 33.00
N GLU A 707 -26.06 -8.24 31.78
CA GLU A 707 -26.84 -9.19 31.00
C GLU A 707 -25.97 -9.98 30.01
N ASP A 708 -26.51 -11.14 29.56
CA ASP A 708 -25.88 -11.92 28.50
C ASP A 708 -25.71 -11.09 27.22
N SER A 709 -24.56 -11.23 26.57
CA SER A 709 -24.34 -10.64 25.25
C SER A 709 -25.36 -11.16 24.25
N ILE A 710 -25.53 -10.43 23.15
CA ILE A 710 -26.38 -10.84 22.03
C ILE A 710 -25.98 -12.23 21.51
N ARG A 711 -24.67 -12.51 21.43
CA ARG A 711 -24.13 -13.79 20.97
C ARG A 711 -24.47 -14.93 21.92
N ILE A 712 -24.28 -14.76 23.23
CA ILE A 712 -24.63 -15.74 24.26
C ILE A 712 -26.16 -15.98 24.22
N ARG A 713 -26.93 -14.90 24.15
CA ARG A 713 -28.40 -15.00 24.11
C ARG A 713 -28.93 -15.72 22.89
N ALA A 714 -28.40 -15.38 21.68
CA ALA A 714 -28.78 -16.05 20.43
C ALA A 714 -28.46 -17.57 20.50
N ASN A 715 -27.28 -17.91 21.03
CA ASN A 715 -26.88 -19.30 21.23
C ASN A 715 -27.84 -20.03 22.19
N SER A 716 -28.24 -19.43 23.31
CA SER A 716 -29.20 -20.00 24.27
C SER A 716 -30.59 -20.24 23.67
N LEU A 717 -30.93 -19.51 22.62
CA LEU A 717 -32.17 -19.65 21.85
C LEU A 717 -32.04 -20.61 20.65
N GLY A 718 -30.93 -21.35 20.55
CA GLY A 718 -30.69 -22.36 19.51
C GLY A 718 -30.29 -21.79 18.14
N ALA A 719 -29.84 -20.54 18.06
CA ALA A 719 -29.38 -19.90 16.83
C ALA A 719 -28.02 -19.21 17.02
N PRO A 720 -26.95 -20.00 17.17
CA PRO A 720 -25.60 -19.46 17.35
C PRO A 720 -25.23 -18.52 16.21
N ILE A 721 -24.44 -17.49 16.50
CA ILE A 721 -23.95 -16.52 15.52
C ILE A 721 -22.49 -16.86 15.19
N PRO A 722 -22.21 -17.45 14.02
CA PRO A 722 -20.85 -17.71 13.59
C PRO A 722 -20.08 -16.41 13.32
N ALA A 723 -18.75 -16.46 13.42
CA ALA A 723 -17.90 -15.36 12.98
C ALA A 723 -18.12 -15.08 11.48
N GLY A 724 -18.21 -13.81 11.11
CA GLY A 724 -18.52 -13.36 9.77
C GLY A 724 -20.01 -13.40 9.38
N ALA A 725 -20.87 -13.90 10.25
CA ALA A 725 -22.30 -13.92 9.96
C ALA A 725 -22.94 -12.52 10.05
N LYS A 726 -23.85 -12.23 9.14
CA LYS A 726 -24.70 -11.03 9.23
C LYS A 726 -25.97 -11.34 9.99
N ARG A 727 -26.39 -10.43 10.88
CA ARG A 727 -27.67 -10.50 11.59
C ARG A 727 -28.34 -9.14 11.55
N VAL A 728 -29.64 -9.16 11.35
CA VAL A 728 -30.48 -7.95 11.24
C VAL A 728 -31.29 -7.80 12.51
N TYR A 729 -31.29 -6.61 13.06
CA TYR A 729 -31.99 -6.28 14.30
C TYR A 729 -33.01 -5.17 14.06
N GLN A 730 -34.17 -5.30 14.67
CA GLN A 730 -35.23 -4.30 14.81
C GLN A 730 -35.89 -4.41 16.14
N VAL A 731 -36.54 -3.35 16.57
CA VAL A 731 -37.35 -3.35 17.81
C VAL A 731 -38.80 -3.05 17.42
N TYR A 732 -39.70 -4.02 17.67
CA TYR A 732 -41.11 -3.72 17.54
C TYR A 732 -41.70 -3.46 18.94
N TYR A 733 -42.69 -2.56 18.98
CA TYR A 733 -43.23 -2.05 20.23
C TYR A 733 -44.73 -1.85 20.15
N ARG A 734 -45.40 -1.92 21.33
CA ARG A 734 -46.83 -1.67 21.42
C ARG A 734 -47.17 -0.23 21.08
N ASP A 735 -48.11 -0.07 20.15
CA ASP A 735 -48.56 1.22 19.63
C ASP A 735 -50.07 1.17 19.31
N PRO A 736 -50.95 1.13 20.32
CA PRO A 736 -52.37 0.75 20.18
C PRO A 736 -53.27 1.83 19.57
N LEU A 737 -52.79 2.99 19.24
CA LEU A 737 -53.64 4.11 18.82
C LEU A 737 -53.05 4.85 17.63
N SER A 738 -52.73 4.19 16.50
CA SER A 738 -52.32 4.93 15.34
C SER A 738 -53.52 5.28 14.42
N SER A 739 -53.56 6.48 13.93
CA SER A 739 -54.54 6.92 12.96
C SER A 739 -54.20 6.34 11.59
N GLY A 740 -54.94 5.38 11.12
CA GLY A 740 -54.82 4.90 9.73
C GLY A 740 -54.61 3.38 9.57
N CYS A 741 -54.09 2.68 10.53
CA CYS A 741 -53.99 1.22 10.56
C CYS A 741 -54.69 0.64 11.79
N ALA A 742 -55.23 -0.57 11.63
CA ALA A 742 -55.88 -1.29 12.74
C ALA A 742 -54.87 -2.08 13.63
N ALA A 743 -53.60 -1.95 13.38
CA ALA A 743 -52.57 -2.68 14.15
C ALA A 743 -52.31 -2.02 15.51
N THR A 744 -51.84 -2.82 16.47
CA THR A 744 -51.56 -2.36 17.83
C THR A 744 -50.07 -2.35 18.15
N PHE A 745 -49.22 -2.27 17.14
CA PHE A 745 -47.77 -2.26 17.25
C PHE A 745 -47.10 -1.64 16.01
N ASN A 746 -45.93 -1.11 16.22
CA ASN A 746 -45.08 -0.52 15.21
C ASN A 746 -43.63 -1.04 15.34
N ILE A 747 -42.71 -0.72 14.42
CA ILE A 747 -41.34 -1.23 14.40
C ILE A 747 -40.38 -0.13 14.01
N THR A 748 -39.14 -0.21 14.51
CA THR A 748 -38.04 0.75 14.21
C THR A 748 -37.47 0.58 12.81
N SER A 749 -36.59 1.50 12.38
CA SER A 749 -35.57 1.19 11.37
C SER A 749 -34.72 -0.03 11.76
N ALA A 750 -33.97 -0.59 10.82
CA ALA A 750 -33.16 -1.78 11.03
C ALA A 750 -31.67 -1.48 11.17
N VAL A 751 -30.99 -2.30 11.96
CA VAL A 751 -29.54 -2.35 12.03
C VAL A 751 -29.08 -3.75 11.65
N GLN A 752 -28.16 -3.84 10.68
CA GLN A 752 -27.44 -5.09 10.42
C GLN A 752 -26.10 -5.04 11.15
N VAL A 753 -25.77 -6.10 11.86
CA VAL A 753 -24.47 -6.30 12.48
C VAL A 753 -23.76 -7.42 11.76
N GLN A 754 -22.53 -7.18 11.37
CA GLN A 754 -21.63 -8.22 10.89
C GLN A 754 -20.78 -8.71 12.08
N TRP A 755 -20.91 -9.99 12.42
CA TRP A 755 -20.36 -10.62 13.62
C TRP A 755 -18.99 -11.27 13.38
#